data_ed43558cbd08689cd89b2bfd99f7f6c3
#
_entry.id   ed43558cbd08689cd89b2bfd99f7f6c3
#
_cell.length_a   1.000
_cell.length_b   1.000
_cell.length_c   1.000
_cell.angle_alpha   90.00
_cell.angle_beta   90.00
_cell.angle_gamma   90.00
#
_symmetry.space_group_name_H-M   'P 1'
#
loop_
_entity.id
_entity.type
_entity.pdbx_description
1 polymer ?
#
loop_
_entity_poly.entity_id
_entity_poly.type
_entity_poly.pdbx_seq_one_letter_code
_entity_poly.pdbx_strand_id
1 'polypeptide(L)'
;MLSTWRRKSGSGLRKTIAFLLVLCLSLSQMVFVYAWQSDNEDGTFNNPMLFADYPDPSIIRVGNDFYLASSTFVNVPGLVILKSQDLVNWELAGHCITSFTGNNAYNMQGGVKYGGGCFAPSIAYKNGTFYVVVTINGENTRIYYAKDVAGPWNYSQLSGSYFDPALFIEDDGTPYLAYGGAWQNKISMIQLNSSLSATTGSSRTILSYNNVEGSHIAKHNGKYYLFNAVPAQRLVCSRASNIWGPYGETTTLCTAGKGGHQGGIVDLPDGSYWGYLHQDDGAIGRPTRICPITWQNDWPMFGRPGHIGQVESTYTKPIQNKPVKVPAASDEFNGNTLGLQWMWNHNPDNSKWSLTGSALRLKATTASDFWNARNSLTQKGQGLTSSGTIKIDCSAMQPGDICGLGMLGDPRGYIAVTKDPKRIIMSEEDSVKATVNNITANILYFRVDMNFSNKQAKFYWKDDSRDWQQLGTAITMGFDWQYGTFQGEQYAIMNFNPSGSSGYMDVDWFRLNDVPGGSTPTPSPTPTPSPRSAFTQIEAESYDNQSGIQTETCTEGGEDVGYIENGDYVVYNNVDFGSGAGSFQTRTASATSGGNIEIRLDSLTGPLVGTCAVLGTGDWQTFTAATCSVSGVSGKHDLYLKFTGGSGYLFNINWFKFTSGSITPTPTSTPQYPVGDLNGDASVDATDYALMKLYLLGSIQDFPVENDLAAGDLNLDGVIDELDFSVFNKYLLGVIQKLPYSL
;
A
#
# COMPACT_ATOMS: atom_id res chain seq x y z
N MET A 1 -26.75 -13.79 79.98
CA MET A 1 -25.44 -13.31 79.48
C MET A 1 -25.29 -13.77 78.05
N LEU A 2 -25.66 -12.90 77.11
CA LEU A 2 -25.66 -13.18 75.68
C LEU A 2 -24.51 -12.41 75.05
N SER A 3 -23.54 -13.08 74.50
CA SER A 3 -22.41 -12.52 73.77
C SER A 3 -22.75 -12.38 72.27
N THR A 4 -22.66 -11.16 71.81
CA THR A 4 -22.94 -10.71 70.43
C THR A 4 -21.79 -11.11 69.48
N TRP A 5 -22.10 -11.89 68.45
CA TRP A 5 -21.26 -12.08 67.28
C TRP A 5 -21.58 -11.05 66.22
N ARG A 6 -20.63 -10.17 65.90
CA ARG A 6 -20.70 -9.25 64.78
C ARG A 6 -20.19 -9.96 63.50
N ARG A 7 -21.04 -10.15 62.51
CA ARG A 7 -20.69 -10.50 61.15
C ARG A 7 -19.99 -9.30 60.48
N LYS A 8 -18.72 -9.49 60.07
CA LYS A 8 -18.09 -8.61 59.09
C LYS A 8 -18.59 -8.96 57.68
N SER A 9 -19.35 -8.07 57.10
CA SER A 9 -19.89 -8.21 55.73
C SER A 9 -18.82 -7.99 54.67
N GLY A 10 -18.80 -8.86 53.65
CA GLY A 10 -17.88 -8.86 52.55
C GLY A 10 -18.04 -7.66 51.58
N SER A 11 -17.37 -6.55 51.89
CA SER A 11 -17.24 -5.40 50.99
C SER A 11 -16.08 -5.55 49.96
N GLY A 12 -15.21 -6.53 50.16
CA GLY A 12 -14.07 -6.78 49.25
C GLY A 12 -14.48 -7.43 47.92
N LEU A 13 -15.38 -8.43 48.02
CA LEU A 13 -15.76 -9.20 46.80
C LEU A 13 -16.60 -8.40 45.80
N ARG A 14 -17.43 -7.46 46.29
CA ARG A 14 -18.23 -6.57 45.43
C ARG A 14 -17.38 -5.50 44.72
N LYS A 15 -16.27 -5.04 45.34
CA LYS A 15 -15.38 -4.07 44.71
C LYS A 15 -14.49 -4.74 43.66
N THR A 16 -14.08 -6.01 43.88
CA THR A 16 -13.28 -6.78 42.90
C THR A 16 -14.13 -7.17 41.66
N ILE A 17 -15.42 -7.54 41.85
CA ILE A 17 -16.33 -7.83 40.74
C ILE A 17 -16.71 -6.55 39.99
N ALA A 18 -16.89 -5.42 40.69
CA ALA A 18 -17.12 -4.13 40.01
C ALA A 18 -15.88 -3.65 39.24
N PHE A 19 -14.67 -3.91 39.72
CA PHE A 19 -13.42 -3.58 39.04
C PHE A 19 -13.18 -4.49 37.81
N LEU A 20 -13.49 -5.78 37.90
CA LEU A 20 -13.46 -6.71 36.76
C LEU A 20 -14.55 -6.43 35.74
N LEU A 21 -15.76 -6.01 36.13
CA LEU A 21 -16.83 -5.59 35.21
C LEU A 21 -16.52 -4.23 34.55
N VAL A 22 -15.85 -3.30 35.22
CA VAL A 22 -15.36 -2.06 34.62
C VAL A 22 -14.17 -2.33 33.68
N LEU A 23 -13.30 -3.31 34.01
CA LEU A 23 -12.22 -3.72 33.12
C LEU A 23 -12.72 -4.48 31.88
N CYS A 24 -13.82 -5.25 31.99
CA CYS A 24 -14.45 -5.91 30.85
C CYS A 24 -15.33 -4.96 29.99
N LEU A 25 -15.78 -3.81 30.53
CA LEU A 25 -16.53 -2.81 29.77
C LEU A 25 -15.63 -1.76 29.10
N SER A 26 -14.30 -1.76 29.41
CA SER A 26 -13.32 -0.92 28.71
C SER A 26 -12.63 -1.62 27.53
N LEU A 27 -13.02 -2.83 27.17
CA LEU A 27 -12.80 -3.40 25.84
C LEU A 27 -13.83 -2.82 24.87
N SER A 28 -13.90 -1.48 24.81
CA SER A 28 -14.53 -0.81 23.69
C SER A 28 -13.77 -1.22 22.44
N GLN A 29 -14.48 -1.81 21.49
CA GLN A 29 -13.99 -2.08 20.14
C GLN A 29 -13.21 -0.87 19.67
N MET A 30 -11.93 -1.07 19.31
CA MET A 30 -11.17 -0.07 18.57
C MET A 30 -11.89 0.09 17.22
N VAL A 31 -12.71 1.10 17.12
CA VAL A 31 -13.24 1.54 15.83
C VAL A 31 -12.07 2.21 15.13
N PHE A 32 -11.46 1.49 14.18
CA PHE A 32 -10.55 2.11 13.24
C PHE A 32 -11.35 3.11 12.42
N VAL A 33 -11.18 4.39 12.67
CA VAL A 33 -11.78 5.43 11.84
C VAL A 33 -10.88 5.56 10.61
N TYR A 34 -11.20 4.82 9.54
CA TYR A 34 -10.60 5.04 8.24
C TYR A 34 -10.99 6.43 7.71
N ALA A 35 -10.12 7.07 6.96
CA ALA A 35 -10.41 8.38 6.39
C ALA A 35 -11.66 8.33 5.50
N TRP A 36 -11.76 7.33 4.64
CA TRP A 36 -12.95 6.97 3.86
C TRP A 36 -12.94 5.47 3.56
N GLN A 37 -14.03 4.82 3.88
CA GLN A 37 -14.31 3.43 3.51
C GLN A 37 -15.61 3.42 2.72
N SER A 38 -15.55 2.95 1.48
CA SER A 38 -16.75 2.84 0.62
C SER A 38 -17.52 1.55 0.89
N ASP A 39 -16.84 0.47 1.25
CA ASP A 39 -17.43 -0.83 1.58
C ASP A 39 -18.21 -0.75 2.91
N ASN A 40 -19.49 -1.09 2.87
CA ASN A 40 -20.37 -1.09 4.04
C ASN A 40 -20.27 -2.39 4.86
N GLU A 41 -19.46 -3.36 4.43
CA GLU A 41 -19.27 -4.68 5.05
C GLU A 41 -20.54 -5.57 5.13
N ASP A 42 -21.63 -5.11 4.51
CA ASP A 42 -22.92 -5.83 4.42
C ASP A 42 -23.23 -6.35 3.00
N GLY A 43 -22.21 -6.35 2.13
CA GLY A 43 -22.33 -6.72 0.71
C GLY A 43 -22.71 -5.55 -0.19
N THR A 44 -22.83 -4.33 0.36
CA THR A 44 -23.06 -3.09 -0.39
C THR A 44 -21.87 -2.15 -0.28
N PHE A 45 -21.85 -1.12 -1.11
CA PHE A 45 -20.85 -0.04 -1.04
C PHE A 45 -21.48 1.31 -1.37
N ASN A 46 -20.81 2.39 -0.95
CA ASN A 46 -21.21 3.77 -1.23
C ASN A 46 -20.30 4.42 -2.27
N ASN A 47 -20.91 5.14 -3.23
CA ASN A 47 -20.21 6.05 -4.12
C ASN A 47 -19.98 7.42 -3.44
N PRO A 48 -18.83 8.06 -3.70
CA PRO A 48 -17.71 7.62 -4.55
C PRO A 48 -17.00 6.40 -3.98
N MET A 49 -16.57 5.47 -4.82
CA MET A 49 -15.76 4.31 -4.37
C MET A 49 -14.40 4.74 -3.80
N LEU A 50 -13.84 5.84 -4.31
CA LEU A 50 -12.68 6.56 -3.80
C LEU A 50 -13.11 8.01 -3.54
N PHE A 51 -13.37 8.35 -2.28
CA PHE A 51 -13.80 9.71 -1.93
C PHE A 51 -12.58 10.59 -1.62
N ALA A 52 -11.77 10.78 -2.62
CA ALA A 52 -10.62 11.67 -2.72
C ALA A 52 -10.41 12.03 -4.18
N ASP A 53 -9.54 12.99 -4.47
CA ASP A 53 -9.27 13.45 -5.84
C ASP A 53 -8.47 12.42 -6.65
N TYR A 54 -9.17 11.43 -7.22
CA TYR A 54 -8.65 10.48 -8.19
C TYR A 54 -9.32 10.70 -9.55
N PRO A 55 -8.96 11.80 -10.24
CA PRO A 55 -9.62 12.21 -11.48
C PRO A 55 -9.15 11.42 -12.70
N ASP A 56 -9.91 11.55 -13.79
CA ASP A 56 -9.60 10.98 -15.10
C ASP A 56 -9.28 9.48 -15.03
N PRO A 57 -10.14 8.66 -14.37
CA PRO A 57 -9.85 7.26 -14.15
C PRO A 57 -9.77 6.48 -15.45
N SER A 58 -8.77 5.61 -15.56
CA SER A 58 -8.73 4.56 -16.57
C SER A 58 -8.57 3.22 -15.85
N ILE A 59 -9.54 2.32 -16.01
CA ILE A 59 -9.60 1.05 -15.29
C ILE A 59 -9.51 -0.12 -16.26
N ILE A 60 -8.65 -1.09 -15.94
CA ILE A 60 -8.55 -2.38 -16.65
C ILE A 60 -8.64 -3.53 -15.65
N ARG A 61 -9.00 -4.72 -16.16
CA ARG A 61 -8.90 -5.98 -15.45
C ARG A 61 -7.72 -6.80 -16.01
N VAL A 62 -6.94 -7.39 -15.11
CA VAL A 62 -5.89 -8.37 -15.44
C VAL A 62 -6.08 -9.58 -14.53
N GLY A 63 -6.54 -10.68 -15.09
CA GLY A 63 -6.93 -11.84 -14.30
C GLY A 63 -8.08 -11.51 -13.35
N ASN A 64 -7.85 -11.68 -12.05
CA ASN A 64 -8.81 -11.38 -10.99
C ASN A 64 -8.60 -9.97 -10.37
N ASP A 65 -7.59 -9.22 -10.79
CA ASP A 65 -7.26 -7.92 -10.25
C ASP A 65 -7.71 -6.79 -11.20
N PHE A 66 -8.08 -5.67 -10.61
CA PHE A 66 -8.38 -4.42 -11.31
C PHE A 66 -7.30 -3.39 -11.01
N TYR A 67 -6.94 -2.61 -12.04
CA TYR A 67 -5.95 -1.56 -11.94
C TYR A 67 -6.54 -0.25 -12.43
N LEU A 68 -6.40 0.80 -11.63
CA LEU A 68 -6.87 2.15 -11.93
C LEU A 68 -5.66 3.08 -12.04
N ALA A 69 -5.51 3.76 -13.18
CA ALA A 69 -4.57 4.86 -13.33
C ALA A 69 -5.33 6.20 -13.23
N SER A 70 -4.75 7.18 -12.52
CA SER A 70 -5.38 8.49 -12.31
C SER A 70 -4.38 9.64 -12.48
N SER A 71 -4.88 10.80 -12.86
CA SER A 71 -4.13 12.04 -12.99
C SER A 71 -3.58 12.52 -11.66
N THR A 72 -2.36 13.08 -11.68
CA THR A 72 -1.72 13.71 -10.50
C THR A 72 -1.18 15.10 -10.82
N PHE A 73 -1.39 15.59 -12.04
CA PHE A 73 -0.94 16.89 -12.51
C PHE A 73 0.55 17.12 -12.23
N VAL A 74 0.89 18.16 -11.48
CA VAL A 74 2.29 18.52 -11.15
C VAL A 74 2.88 17.70 -10.02
N ASN A 75 2.08 16.90 -9.32
CA ASN A 75 2.53 16.15 -8.15
C ASN A 75 3.46 14.98 -8.54
N VAL A 76 4.52 14.79 -7.77
CA VAL A 76 5.59 13.82 -8.00
C VAL A 76 5.80 12.96 -6.73
N PRO A 77 5.84 11.62 -6.83
CA PRO A 77 5.73 10.80 -8.04
C PRO A 77 4.35 10.93 -8.69
N GLY A 78 4.31 10.88 -10.02
CA GLY A 78 3.10 11.12 -10.82
C GLY A 78 2.50 9.88 -11.44
N LEU A 79 1.24 10.01 -11.91
CA LEU A 79 0.41 8.93 -12.42
C LEU A 79 0.28 7.81 -11.41
N VAL A 80 -0.55 8.03 -10.40
CA VAL A 80 -0.85 7.03 -9.37
C VAL A 80 -1.59 5.84 -9.96
N ILE A 81 -1.19 4.65 -9.57
CA ILE A 81 -1.89 3.40 -9.87
C ILE A 81 -2.43 2.80 -8.58
N LEU A 82 -3.71 2.44 -8.59
CA LEU A 82 -4.37 1.70 -7.53
C LEU A 82 -4.71 0.29 -8.01
N LYS A 83 -4.81 -0.65 -7.08
CA LYS A 83 -5.18 -2.05 -7.31
C LYS A 83 -6.40 -2.41 -6.47
N SER A 84 -7.29 -3.23 -7.02
CA SER A 84 -8.48 -3.77 -6.35
C SER A 84 -8.78 -5.18 -6.81
N GLN A 85 -9.50 -5.96 -6.00
CA GLN A 85 -10.04 -7.27 -6.39
C GLN A 85 -11.56 -7.27 -6.56
N ASP A 86 -12.22 -6.12 -6.34
CA ASP A 86 -13.69 -6.04 -6.38
C ASP A 86 -14.23 -4.70 -6.89
N LEU A 87 -13.38 -3.80 -7.39
CA LEU A 87 -13.70 -2.42 -7.81
C LEU A 87 -14.15 -1.48 -6.67
N VAL A 88 -14.22 -1.94 -5.45
CA VAL A 88 -14.70 -1.17 -4.29
C VAL A 88 -13.56 -0.91 -3.30
N ASN A 89 -12.81 -1.95 -2.98
CA ASN A 89 -11.71 -1.94 -2.05
C ASN A 89 -10.38 -1.73 -2.79
N TRP A 90 -9.79 -0.54 -2.67
CA TRP A 90 -8.60 -0.12 -3.40
C TRP A 90 -7.41 0.11 -2.50
N GLU A 91 -6.24 -0.23 -2.97
CA GLU A 91 -4.95 0.09 -2.35
C GLU A 91 -4.03 0.80 -3.36
N LEU A 92 -3.12 1.62 -2.87
CA LEU A 92 -2.09 2.24 -3.70
C LEU A 92 -1.09 1.16 -4.14
N ALA A 93 -0.79 1.10 -5.43
CA ALA A 93 0.07 0.06 -6.00
C ALA A 93 1.35 0.59 -6.64
N GLY A 94 1.38 1.86 -7.05
CA GLY A 94 2.59 2.44 -7.63
C GLY A 94 2.38 3.79 -8.30
N HIS A 95 3.47 4.31 -8.88
CA HIS A 95 3.48 5.54 -9.67
C HIS A 95 4.39 5.37 -10.89
N CYS A 96 4.00 5.94 -12.03
CA CYS A 96 4.77 5.80 -13.27
C CYS A 96 5.88 6.84 -13.41
N ILE A 97 5.69 8.06 -12.90
CA ILE A 97 6.56 9.22 -13.14
C ILE A 97 7.31 9.58 -11.87
N THR A 98 8.63 9.52 -11.92
CA THR A 98 9.49 9.90 -10.79
C THR A 98 9.87 11.39 -10.79
N SER A 99 9.83 12.05 -11.96
CA SER A 99 10.10 13.49 -12.11
C SER A 99 9.67 14.00 -13.48
N PHE A 100 9.35 15.29 -13.58
CA PHE A 100 9.12 15.99 -14.85
C PHE A 100 10.42 16.67 -15.32
N THR A 101 10.70 16.63 -16.62
CA THR A 101 12.00 17.07 -17.17
C THR A 101 11.93 18.20 -18.20
N GLY A 102 10.84 18.45 -18.83
CA GLY A 102 10.75 19.35 -19.99
C GLY A 102 10.76 20.84 -19.69
N ASN A 103 10.58 21.28 -18.43
CA ASN A 103 10.46 22.70 -18.08
C ASN A 103 10.94 22.95 -16.64
N ASN A 104 11.76 23.99 -16.46
CA ASN A 104 12.30 24.37 -15.14
C ASN A 104 11.20 24.79 -14.14
N ALA A 105 10.04 25.22 -14.60
CA ALA A 105 8.90 25.51 -13.73
C ALA A 105 8.39 24.28 -12.96
N TYR A 106 8.66 23.05 -13.44
CA TYR A 106 8.44 21.85 -12.65
C TYR A 106 9.39 21.72 -11.44
N ASN A 107 10.50 22.45 -11.43
CA ASN A 107 11.40 22.61 -10.30
C ASN A 107 11.10 23.88 -9.49
N MET A 108 10.00 24.58 -9.77
CA MET A 108 9.67 25.90 -9.23
C MET A 108 10.79 26.92 -9.44
N GLN A 109 11.45 26.85 -10.61
CA GLN A 109 12.53 27.77 -11.00
C GLN A 109 12.06 28.63 -12.17
N GLY A 110 11.99 29.94 -11.95
CA GLY A 110 11.47 30.90 -12.92
C GLY A 110 9.95 30.86 -13.08
N GLY A 111 9.23 30.28 -12.14
CA GLY A 111 7.77 30.15 -12.10
C GLY A 111 7.32 28.78 -11.59
N VAL A 112 6.01 28.56 -11.60
CA VAL A 112 5.31 27.32 -11.20
C VAL A 112 4.54 26.76 -12.39
N LYS A 113 4.12 25.49 -12.31
CA LYS A 113 3.45 24.79 -13.41
C LYS A 113 2.09 24.21 -13.00
N TYR A 114 1.41 24.79 -12.02
CA TYR A 114 0.07 24.34 -11.62
C TYR A 114 -0.85 24.18 -12.82
N GLY A 115 -1.74 23.17 -12.78
CA GLY A 115 -2.59 22.78 -13.92
C GLY A 115 -1.87 22.10 -15.08
N GLY A 116 -0.52 21.98 -14.99
CA GLY A 116 0.28 21.21 -15.95
C GLY A 116 0.59 19.80 -15.45
N GLY A 117 1.71 19.24 -15.93
CA GLY A 117 2.16 17.89 -15.56
C GLY A 117 1.42 16.79 -16.33
N CYS A 118 1.01 15.74 -15.66
CA CYS A 118 0.41 14.55 -16.26
C CYS A 118 -1.07 14.42 -15.91
N PHE A 119 -1.90 14.29 -16.92
CA PHE A 119 -3.35 14.14 -16.76
C PHE A 119 -3.96 13.24 -17.84
N ALA A 120 -5.17 12.75 -17.57
CA ALA A 120 -5.95 11.87 -18.44
C ALA A 120 -5.15 10.65 -18.95
N PRO A 121 -4.64 9.79 -18.06
CA PRO A 121 -3.92 8.60 -18.48
C PRO A 121 -4.85 7.56 -19.07
N SER A 122 -4.29 6.67 -19.91
CA SER A 122 -4.95 5.43 -20.31
C SER A 122 -4.04 4.25 -20.00
N ILE A 123 -4.52 3.31 -19.19
CA ILE A 123 -3.80 2.08 -18.84
C ILE A 123 -4.23 0.92 -19.75
N ALA A 124 -3.28 0.07 -20.14
CA ALA A 124 -3.51 -1.16 -20.89
C ALA A 124 -2.55 -2.26 -20.41
N TYR A 125 -2.90 -3.52 -20.69
CA TYR A 125 -2.06 -4.66 -20.37
C TYR A 125 -1.94 -5.59 -21.58
N LYS A 126 -0.72 -6.05 -21.88
CA LYS A 126 -0.46 -6.96 -23.00
C LYS A 126 0.77 -7.80 -22.71
N ASN A 127 0.63 -9.12 -22.85
CA ASN A 127 1.75 -10.07 -22.77
C ASN A 127 2.64 -9.87 -21.52
N GLY A 128 2.02 -9.79 -20.34
CA GLY A 128 2.73 -9.63 -19.07
C GLY A 128 3.37 -8.25 -18.87
N THR A 129 2.89 -7.20 -19.57
CA THR A 129 3.41 -5.84 -19.45
C THR A 129 2.26 -4.84 -19.33
N PHE A 130 2.32 -3.99 -18.33
CA PHE A 130 1.46 -2.83 -18.19
C PHE A 130 1.98 -1.68 -19.03
N TYR A 131 1.07 -0.93 -19.62
CA TYR A 131 1.34 0.28 -20.40
C TYR A 131 0.45 1.40 -19.88
N VAL A 132 1.03 2.58 -19.67
CA VAL A 132 0.26 3.79 -19.35
C VAL A 132 0.65 4.89 -20.32
N VAL A 133 -0.29 5.30 -21.15
CA VAL A 133 -0.09 6.43 -22.05
C VAL A 133 -0.58 7.72 -21.41
N VAL A 134 0.19 8.78 -21.57
CA VAL A 134 -0.14 10.12 -21.06
C VAL A 134 0.54 11.19 -21.90
N THR A 135 -0.10 12.33 -22.04
CA THR A 135 0.54 13.55 -22.56
C THR A 135 0.88 14.47 -21.41
N ILE A 136 2.16 14.77 -21.25
CA ILE A 136 2.63 15.76 -20.27
C ILE A 136 2.46 17.14 -20.87
N ASN A 137 1.81 18.04 -20.14
CA ASN A 137 1.47 19.38 -20.63
C ASN A 137 2.69 20.15 -21.19
N GLY A 138 2.62 20.46 -22.46
CA GLY A 138 3.70 21.15 -23.19
C GLY A 138 4.81 20.24 -23.71
N GLU A 139 4.64 18.91 -23.60
CA GLU A 139 5.58 17.90 -24.08
C GLU A 139 4.91 16.93 -25.07
N ASN A 140 5.71 16.03 -25.62
CA ASN A 140 5.19 14.93 -26.43
C ASN A 140 4.60 13.83 -25.54
N THR A 141 3.66 13.07 -26.11
CA THR A 141 3.02 11.93 -25.46
C THR A 141 4.06 10.86 -25.13
N ARG A 142 3.98 10.32 -23.93
CA ARG A 142 4.81 9.20 -23.45
C ARG A 142 3.96 7.95 -23.23
N ILE A 143 4.55 6.80 -23.47
CA ILE A 143 3.97 5.49 -23.13
C ILE A 143 4.92 4.84 -22.11
N TYR A 144 4.50 4.85 -20.85
CA TYR A 144 5.20 4.17 -19.77
C TYR A 144 4.92 2.68 -19.83
N TYR A 145 5.91 1.83 -19.48
CA TYR A 145 5.73 0.38 -19.44
C TYR A 145 6.53 -0.25 -18.31
N ALA A 146 5.94 -1.28 -17.69
CA ALA A 146 6.55 -2.08 -16.62
C ALA A 146 5.95 -3.48 -16.59
N LYS A 147 6.66 -4.44 -15.99
CA LYS A 147 6.14 -5.79 -15.73
C LYS A 147 5.27 -5.81 -14.48
N ASP A 148 5.57 -4.95 -13.52
CA ASP A 148 4.84 -4.77 -12.29
C ASP A 148 4.38 -3.32 -12.16
N VAL A 149 3.21 -3.08 -11.59
CA VAL A 149 2.66 -1.73 -11.37
C VAL A 149 3.44 -0.94 -10.33
N ALA A 150 4.16 -1.61 -9.43
CA ALA A 150 5.12 -0.99 -8.53
C ALA A 150 6.38 -0.48 -9.26
N GLY A 151 6.60 -0.88 -10.51
CA GLY A 151 7.76 -0.51 -11.31
C GLY A 151 8.93 -1.51 -11.22
N PRO A 152 10.12 -1.13 -11.66
CA PRO A 152 10.44 0.18 -12.23
C PRO A 152 9.79 0.42 -13.59
N TRP A 153 9.32 1.65 -13.82
CA TRP A 153 8.72 2.08 -15.07
C TRP A 153 9.75 2.67 -16.03
N ASN A 154 9.71 2.22 -17.29
CA ASN A 154 10.40 2.84 -18.41
C ASN A 154 9.39 3.54 -19.31
N TYR A 155 9.83 4.36 -20.26
CA TYR A 155 8.94 4.95 -21.25
C TYR A 155 9.53 5.06 -22.65
N SER A 156 8.64 5.06 -23.64
CA SER A 156 8.87 5.52 -25.01
C SER A 156 8.20 6.86 -25.20
N GLN A 157 8.82 7.77 -25.96
CA GLN A 157 8.24 9.06 -26.30
C GLN A 157 7.81 9.08 -27.75
N LEU A 158 6.54 9.39 -28.01
CA LEU A 158 6.01 9.54 -29.37
C LEU A 158 6.49 10.87 -29.99
N SER A 159 6.44 10.98 -31.32
CA SER A 159 6.85 12.20 -32.04
C SER A 159 5.85 13.35 -31.98
N GLY A 160 4.67 13.15 -31.37
CA GLY A 160 3.59 14.13 -31.26
C GLY A 160 3.02 14.25 -29.86
N SER A 161 2.21 15.30 -29.66
CA SER A 161 1.39 15.51 -28.49
C SER A 161 -0.05 15.15 -28.81
N TYR A 162 -0.58 14.13 -28.13
CA TYR A 162 -1.90 13.55 -28.33
C TYR A 162 -2.74 13.81 -27.08
N PHE A 163 -3.64 14.80 -27.13
CA PHE A 163 -4.40 15.24 -25.96
C PHE A 163 -5.42 14.18 -25.54
N ASP A 164 -5.54 13.89 -24.23
CA ASP A 164 -6.39 12.87 -23.62
C ASP A 164 -6.32 11.52 -24.35
N PRO A 165 -5.13 10.92 -24.40
CA PRO A 165 -4.88 9.76 -25.23
C PRO A 165 -5.53 8.50 -24.66
N ALA A 166 -6.25 7.74 -25.47
CA ALA A 166 -6.79 6.41 -25.13
C ALA A 166 -6.04 5.32 -25.90
N LEU A 167 -5.31 4.49 -25.22
CA LEU A 167 -4.62 3.33 -25.78
C LEU A 167 -5.58 2.15 -25.86
N PHE A 168 -5.75 1.59 -27.05
CA PHE A 168 -6.49 0.35 -27.27
C PHE A 168 -5.61 -0.65 -28.01
N ILE A 169 -5.56 -1.89 -27.54
CA ILE A 169 -4.80 -2.96 -28.15
C ILE A 169 -5.79 -4.04 -28.63
N GLU A 170 -5.81 -4.28 -29.94
CA GLU A 170 -6.65 -5.31 -30.54
C GLU A 170 -6.26 -6.72 -30.10
N ASP A 171 -7.18 -7.67 -30.33
CA ASP A 171 -6.98 -9.09 -30.04
C ASP A 171 -5.77 -9.67 -30.79
N ASP A 172 -5.48 -9.20 -32.00
CA ASP A 172 -4.31 -9.56 -32.79
C ASP A 172 -3.03 -8.84 -32.31
N GLY A 173 -3.18 -7.98 -31.30
CA GLY A 173 -2.08 -7.22 -30.71
C GLY A 173 -1.76 -5.89 -31.39
N THR A 174 -2.52 -5.46 -32.39
CA THR A 174 -2.32 -4.16 -33.05
C THR A 174 -2.74 -3.00 -32.11
N PRO A 175 -1.85 -2.04 -31.78
CA PRO A 175 -2.18 -0.94 -30.90
C PRO A 175 -2.68 0.30 -31.63
N TYR A 176 -3.68 0.96 -31.07
CA TYR A 176 -4.27 2.19 -31.55
C TYR A 176 -4.33 3.25 -30.46
N LEU A 177 -4.24 4.52 -30.84
CA LEU A 177 -4.33 5.67 -29.97
C LEU A 177 -5.45 6.58 -30.46
N ALA A 178 -6.54 6.69 -29.71
CA ALA A 178 -7.54 7.72 -29.92
C ALA A 178 -7.18 8.96 -29.08
N TYR A 179 -7.47 10.16 -29.59
CA TYR A 179 -7.12 11.41 -28.90
C TYR A 179 -7.93 12.59 -29.43
N GLY A 180 -8.10 13.61 -28.60
CA GLY A 180 -8.74 14.87 -28.98
C GLY A 180 -9.17 15.69 -27.77
N GLY A 181 -9.18 17.00 -27.90
CA GLY A 181 -9.65 17.94 -26.89
C GLY A 181 -10.95 18.63 -27.29
N ALA A 182 -11.72 19.06 -26.31
CA ALA A 182 -13.04 19.66 -26.47
C ALA A 182 -13.08 20.81 -27.48
N TRP A 183 -12.03 21.64 -27.51
CA TRP A 183 -11.91 22.76 -28.47
C TRP A 183 -11.80 22.35 -29.94
N GLN A 184 -11.46 21.08 -30.20
CA GLN A 184 -11.33 20.54 -31.58
C GLN A 184 -12.64 20.02 -32.13
N ASN A 185 -13.65 19.74 -31.28
CA ASN A 185 -14.94 19.14 -31.65
C ASN A 185 -14.80 17.82 -32.41
N LYS A 186 -13.75 17.06 -32.16
CA LYS A 186 -13.48 15.79 -32.83
C LYS A 186 -12.54 14.91 -32.01
N ILE A 187 -12.66 13.61 -32.21
CA ILE A 187 -11.69 12.61 -31.82
C ILE A 187 -11.01 12.03 -33.04
N SER A 188 -9.71 11.94 -32.98
CA SER A 188 -8.86 11.36 -34.03
C SER A 188 -8.24 10.06 -33.52
N MET A 189 -7.80 9.20 -34.43
CA MET A 189 -7.12 7.95 -34.16
C MET A 189 -5.88 7.80 -35.00
N ILE A 190 -4.84 7.22 -34.42
CA ILE A 190 -3.62 6.82 -35.10
C ILE A 190 -3.20 5.42 -34.63
N GLN A 191 -2.61 4.64 -35.54
CA GLN A 191 -2.05 3.34 -35.18
C GLN A 191 -0.62 3.51 -34.64
N LEU A 192 -0.24 2.66 -33.71
CA LEU A 192 1.12 2.56 -33.20
C LEU A 192 1.81 1.32 -33.78
N ASN A 193 3.14 1.27 -33.70
CA ASN A 193 3.89 0.05 -33.99
C ASN A 193 3.70 -0.98 -32.86
N SER A 194 4.04 -2.24 -33.11
CA SER A 194 3.85 -3.36 -32.16
C SER A 194 4.62 -3.20 -30.84
N SER A 195 5.70 -2.40 -30.84
CA SER A 195 6.51 -2.09 -29.64
C SER A 195 6.00 -0.86 -28.87
N LEU A 196 4.90 -0.23 -29.29
CA LEU A 196 4.31 0.97 -28.69
C LEU A 196 5.31 2.14 -28.55
N SER A 197 6.26 2.27 -29.45
CA SER A 197 7.34 3.27 -29.39
C SER A 197 7.22 4.37 -30.44
N ALA A 198 6.39 4.17 -31.46
CA ALA A 198 6.19 5.12 -32.54
C ALA A 198 4.79 5.00 -33.17
N THR A 199 4.29 6.08 -33.74
CA THR A 199 3.09 6.07 -34.57
C THR A 199 3.37 5.52 -35.95
N THR A 200 2.39 4.88 -36.58
CA THR A 200 2.45 4.36 -37.94
C THR A 200 1.32 4.97 -38.80
N GLY A 201 1.66 5.38 -40.01
CA GLY A 201 0.69 5.96 -40.94
C GLY A 201 0.21 7.35 -40.51
N SER A 202 -0.98 7.73 -41.02
CA SER A 202 -1.58 9.05 -40.82
C SER A 202 -2.77 8.97 -39.86
N SER A 203 -2.92 10.01 -39.05
CA SER A 203 -4.09 10.18 -38.19
C SER A 203 -5.38 10.37 -39.01
N ARG A 204 -6.49 9.83 -38.50
CA ARG A 204 -7.83 9.99 -39.08
C ARG A 204 -8.81 10.48 -38.03
N THR A 205 -9.69 11.40 -38.39
CA THR A 205 -10.85 11.74 -37.56
C THR A 205 -11.84 10.57 -37.59
N ILE A 206 -12.17 10.03 -36.39
CA ILE A 206 -13.09 8.90 -36.22
C ILE A 206 -14.47 9.34 -35.72
N LEU A 207 -14.53 10.46 -34.99
CA LEU A 207 -15.75 11.06 -34.48
C LEU A 207 -15.68 12.58 -34.62
N SER A 208 -16.76 13.19 -35.11
CA SER A 208 -17.00 14.64 -35.06
C SER A 208 -18.18 14.90 -34.13
N TYR A 209 -17.93 15.52 -32.98
CA TYR A 209 -18.93 15.80 -31.96
C TYR A 209 -18.54 17.04 -31.18
N ASN A 210 -19.48 17.90 -30.84
CA ASN A 210 -19.19 19.16 -30.19
C ASN A 210 -18.71 18.95 -28.76
N ASN A 211 -17.64 19.65 -28.38
CA ASN A 211 -17.09 19.74 -27.04
C ASN A 211 -16.74 18.36 -26.43
N VAL A 212 -16.06 17.51 -27.19
CA VAL A 212 -15.77 16.11 -26.82
C VAL A 212 -14.28 15.91 -26.53
N GLU A 213 -13.98 15.23 -25.41
CA GLU A 213 -12.62 14.85 -24.99
C GLU A 213 -12.63 13.59 -24.10
N GLY A 214 -11.50 13.25 -23.46
CA GLY A 214 -11.43 12.20 -22.43
C GLY A 214 -11.80 10.82 -22.97
N SER A 215 -11.11 10.37 -24.01
CA SER A 215 -11.46 9.13 -24.72
C SER A 215 -11.14 7.87 -23.94
N HIS A 216 -12.05 6.87 -24.02
CA HIS A 216 -11.78 5.46 -23.68
C HIS A 216 -12.39 4.56 -24.75
N ILE A 217 -11.81 3.38 -24.97
CA ILE A 217 -12.30 2.42 -25.97
C ILE A 217 -12.50 1.06 -25.31
N ALA A 218 -13.68 0.45 -25.57
CA ALA A 218 -13.94 -0.95 -25.25
C ALA A 218 -14.44 -1.70 -26.48
N LYS A 219 -14.26 -3.02 -26.50
CA LYS A 219 -14.78 -3.92 -27.53
C LYS A 219 -15.75 -4.90 -26.88
N HIS A 220 -16.95 -5.02 -27.45
CA HIS A 220 -17.96 -5.96 -26.98
C HIS A 220 -18.78 -6.48 -28.17
N ASN A 221 -18.98 -7.81 -28.26
CA ASN A 221 -19.73 -8.47 -29.33
C ASN A 221 -19.34 -8.00 -30.76
N GLY A 222 -18.02 -7.84 -31.00
CA GLY A 222 -17.47 -7.44 -32.31
C GLY A 222 -17.69 -5.97 -32.65
N LYS A 223 -18.23 -5.16 -31.75
CA LYS A 223 -18.39 -3.71 -31.89
C LYS A 223 -17.40 -2.96 -30.99
N TYR A 224 -17.01 -1.77 -31.44
CA TYR A 224 -16.16 -0.84 -30.71
C TYR A 224 -17.02 0.27 -30.11
N TYR A 225 -16.76 0.58 -28.87
CA TYR A 225 -17.44 1.61 -28.09
C TYR A 225 -16.40 2.67 -27.69
N LEU A 226 -16.60 3.89 -28.18
CA LEU A 226 -15.76 5.03 -27.88
C LEU A 226 -16.48 5.91 -26.85
N PHE A 227 -15.97 5.94 -25.64
CA PHE A 227 -16.49 6.74 -24.52
C PHE A 227 -15.80 8.08 -24.52
N ASN A 228 -16.55 9.16 -24.34
CA ASN A 228 -16.02 10.51 -24.28
C ASN A 228 -16.77 11.36 -23.26
N ALA A 229 -16.07 12.26 -22.62
CA ALA A 229 -16.67 13.33 -21.83
C ALA A 229 -17.14 14.48 -22.74
N VAL A 230 -18.31 15.04 -22.42
CA VAL A 230 -18.66 16.43 -22.74
C VAL A 230 -18.44 17.18 -21.41
N PRO A 231 -17.33 17.92 -21.24
CA PRO A 231 -16.87 18.41 -19.95
C PRO A 231 -17.94 19.12 -19.14
N ALA A 232 -18.04 18.81 -17.86
CA ALA A 232 -19.02 19.32 -16.91
C ALA A 232 -20.50 19.10 -17.29
N GLN A 233 -20.81 18.21 -18.24
CA GLN A 233 -22.18 17.99 -18.71
C GLN A 233 -22.62 16.52 -18.69
N ARG A 234 -21.88 15.64 -19.37
CA ARG A 234 -22.30 14.24 -19.55
C ARG A 234 -21.19 13.34 -20.08
N LEU A 235 -21.35 12.05 -19.85
CA LEU A 235 -20.59 11.01 -20.53
C LEU A 235 -21.40 10.51 -21.74
N VAL A 236 -20.76 10.45 -22.90
CA VAL A 236 -21.34 9.95 -24.16
C VAL A 236 -20.60 8.73 -24.66
N CYS A 237 -21.27 7.90 -25.44
CA CYS A 237 -20.67 6.76 -26.10
C CYS A 237 -21.05 6.75 -27.56
N SER A 238 -20.07 6.54 -28.43
CA SER A 238 -20.26 6.32 -29.88
C SER A 238 -19.82 4.90 -30.22
N ARG A 239 -20.46 4.26 -31.20
CA ARG A 239 -20.14 2.87 -31.57
C ARG A 239 -19.87 2.71 -33.07
N ALA A 240 -19.04 1.71 -33.39
CA ALA A 240 -18.70 1.33 -34.75
C ALA A 240 -18.48 -0.20 -34.86
N SER A 241 -18.59 -0.75 -36.07
CA SER A 241 -18.21 -2.14 -36.35
C SER A 241 -16.74 -2.31 -36.74
N ASN A 242 -16.01 -1.21 -36.88
CA ASN A 242 -14.58 -1.18 -37.21
C ASN A 242 -13.91 -0.16 -36.33
N ILE A 243 -12.68 -0.45 -35.84
CA ILE A 243 -11.91 0.44 -34.96
C ILE A 243 -11.70 1.85 -35.57
N TRP A 244 -11.58 1.94 -36.90
CA TRP A 244 -11.43 3.20 -37.64
C TRP A 244 -12.75 3.92 -37.86
N GLY A 245 -13.87 3.39 -37.34
CA GLY A 245 -15.19 3.96 -37.54
C GLY A 245 -15.86 3.60 -38.90
N PRO A 246 -16.84 4.41 -39.35
CA PRO A 246 -17.28 5.65 -38.70
C PRO A 246 -18.03 5.39 -37.39
N TYR A 247 -17.77 6.21 -36.38
CA TYR A 247 -18.54 6.27 -35.14
C TYR A 247 -19.74 7.21 -35.34
N GLY A 248 -20.73 6.72 -36.10
CA GLY A 248 -21.81 7.59 -36.62
C GLY A 248 -22.97 7.83 -35.64
N GLU A 249 -23.16 6.94 -34.67
CA GLU A 249 -24.21 7.07 -33.66
C GLU A 249 -23.60 7.38 -32.31
N THR A 250 -24.17 8.33 -31.58
CA THR A 250 -23.74 8.72 -30.23
C THR A 250 -24.91 8.76 -29.29
N THR A 251 -24.80 8.14 -28.15
CA THR A 251 -25.79 8.18 -27.07
C THR A 251 -25.21 8.76 -25.77
N THR A 252 -26.06 9.35 -24.95
CA THR A 252 -25.71 9.80 -23.62
C THR A 252 -25.84 8.62 -22.66
N LEU A 253 -24.77 8.28 -21.94
CA LEU A 253 -24.74 7.18 -20.97
C LEU A 253 -25.18 7.62 -19.59
N CYS A 254 -24.80 8.83 -19.20
CA CYS A 254 -25.06 9.38 -17.89
C CYS A 254 -25.08 10.91 -17.96
N THR A 255 -26.08 11.51 -17.31
CA THR A 255 -26.23 12.97 -17.14
C THR A 255 -26.19 13.34 -15.66
N ALA A 256 -25.47 12.59 -14.84
CA ALA A 256 -25.46 12.78 -13.40
C ALA A 256 -25.28 14.26 -13.04
N GLY A 257 -26.19 14.81 -12.24
CA GLY A 257 -26.51 16.22 -11.99
C GLY A 257 -25.37 17.19 -11.60
N LYS A 258 -24.12 16.77 -11.67
CA LYS A 258 -22.90 17.57 -11.51
C LYS A 258 -21.89 17.33 -12.62
N GLY A 259 -22.36 16.94 -13.80
CA GLY A 259 -21.48 16.68 -14.94
C GLY A 259 -20.82 15.30 -14.87
N GLY A 260 -21.16 14.42 -15.81
CA GLY A 260 -20.38 13.24 -16.09
C GLY A 260 -19.10 13.67 -16.80
N HIS A 261 -17.98 13.30 -16.26
CA HIS A 261 -16.69 13.50 -16.88
C HIS A 261 -16.12 12.19 -17.41
N GLN A 262 -14.83 12.18 -17.73
CA GLN A 262 -14.10 11.05 -18.29
C GLN A 262 -14.39 9.74 -17.55
N GLY A 263 -14.66 8.70 -18.33
CA GLY A 263 -14.98 7.38 -17.82
C GLY A 263 -15.15 6.36 -18.95
N GLY A 264 -15.40 5.11 -18.57
CA GLY A 264 -15.54 3.98 -19.49
C GLY A 264 -16.21 2.80 -18.82
N ILE A 265 -15.99 1.61 -19.37
CA ILE A 265 -16.47 0.35 -18.79
C ILE A 265 -15.31 -0.62 -18.55
N VAL A 266 -15.48 -1.51 -17.58
CA VAL A 266 -14.57 -2.61 -17.31
C VAL A 266 -15.38 -3.89 -17.16
N ASP A 267 -14.87 -5.00 -17.70
CA ASP A 267 -15.49 -6.31 -17.58
C ASP A 267 -15.15 -6.98 -16.21
N LEU A 268 -16.05 -7.83 -15.76
CA LEU A 268 -15.86 -8.69 -14.59
C LEU A 268 -15.55 -10.14 -15.01
N PRO A 269 -15.02 -10.97 -14.09
CA PRO A 269 -14.75 -12.38 -14.38
C PRO A 269 -15.98 -13.19 -14.84
N ASP A 270 -17.19 -12.80 -14.45
CA ASP A 270 -18.46 -13.41 -14.87
C ASP A 270 -18.97 -12.94 -16.25
N GLY A 271 -18.22 -12.06 -16.93
CA GLY A 271 -18.56 -11.47 -18.22
C GLY A 271 -19.53 -10.30 -18.16
N SER A 272 -19.97 -9.88 -16.99
CA SER A 272 -20.74 -8.63 -16.82
C SER A 272 -19.81 -7.41 -16.90
N TYR A 273 -20.38 -6.20 -16.91
CA TYR A 273 -19.63 -4.96 -17.03
C TYR A 273 -20.06 -3.95 -15.99
N TRP A 274 -19.08 -3.18 -15.52
CA TRP A 274 -19.30 -2.00 -14.67
C TRP A 274 -18.80 -0.75 -15.36
N GLY A 275 -19.55 0.33 -15.22
CA GLY A 275 -19.15 1.66 -15.65
C GLY A 275 -18.38 2.37 -14.56
N TYR A 276 -17.43 3.21 -14.96
CA TYR A 276 -16.68 4.08 -14.06
C TYR A 276 -16.60 5.49 -14.67
N LEU A 277 -16.60 6.51 -13.81
CA LEU A 277 -16.42 7.91 -14.18
C LEU A 277 -16.03 8.72 -12.96
N HIS A 278 -15.44 9.89 -13.15
CA HIS A 278 -15.34 10.88 -12.09
C HIS A 278 -16.44 11.94 -12.21
N GLN A 279 -16.70 12.64 -11.09
CA GLN A 279 -17.58 13.82 -11.05
C GLN A 279 -16.91 14.93 -10.26
N ASP A 280 -17.21 16.19 -10.59
CA ASP A 280 -16.78 17.37 -9.82
C ASP A 280 -17.60 17.48 -8.55
N ASP A 281 -16.95 17.29 -7.40
CA ASP A 281 -17.57 17.39 -6.08
C ASP A 281 -17.06 18.61 -5.27
N GLY A 282 -16.64 19.65 -5.98
CA GLY A 282 -16.13 20.89 -5.40
C GLY A 282 -14.77 20.70 -4.74
N ALA A 283 -14.56 21.22 -3.55
CA ALA A 283 -13.26 21.28 -2.89
C ALA A 283 -12.52 19.95 -2.74
N ILE A 284 -13.24 18.82 -2.70
CA ILE A 284 -12.61 17.49 -2.68
C ILE A 284 -12.00 17.10 -4.03
N GLY A 285 -12.32 17.83 -5.12
CA GLY A 285 -11.88 17.53 -6.46
C GLY A 285 -12.82 16.61 -7.23
N ARG A 286 -12.29 15.61 -7.90
CA ARG A 286 -12.99 14.75 -8.85
C ARG A 286 -12.95 13.26 -8.45
N PRO A 287 -13.69 12.86 -7.42
CA PRO A 287 -13.73 11.48 -6.96
C PRO A 287 -14.34 10.54 -8.00
N THR A 288 -13.80 9.31 -8.05
CA THR A 288 -14.25 8.26 -8.97
C THR A 288 -15.45 7.51 -8.41
N ARG A 289 -16.44 7.26 -9.30
CA ARG A 289 -17.65 6.49 -9.04
C ARG A 289 -17.77 5.31 -9.98
N ILE A 290 -18.51 4.29 -9.55
CA ILE A 290 -18.85 3.13 -10.38
C ILE A 290 -20.35 2.83 -10.32
N CYS A 291 -20.85 2.19 -11.35
CA CYS A 291 -22.23 1.71 -11.42
C CYS A 291 -22.34 0.47 -12.32
N PRO A 292 -23.36 -0.39 -12.14
CA PRO A 292 -23.60 -1.49 -13.05
C PRO A 292 -23.93 -0.97 -14.46
N ILE A 293 -23.62 -1.78 -15.48
CA ILE A 293 -23.98 -1.52 -16.87
C ILE A 293 -25.22 -2.34 -17.24
N THR A 294 -26.23 -1.66 -17.81
CA THR A 294 -27.39 -2.29 -18.42
C THR A 294 -27.30 -2.16 -19.95
N TRP A 295 -27.14 -3.28 -20.64
CA TRP A 295 -27.12 -3.29 -22.11
C TRP A 295 -28.53 -3.09 -22.67
N GLN A 296 -28.75 -1.98 -23.42
CA GLN A 296 -30.01 -1.68 -24.09
C GLN A 296 -29.75 -1.38 -25.57
N ASN A 297 -30.32 -2.15 -26.48
CA ASN A 297 -30.12 -2.00 -27.93
C ASN A 297 -28.65 -1.92 -28.33
N ASP A 298 -27.80 -2.77 -27.70
CA ASP A 298 -26.35 -2.76 -27.85
C ASP A 298 -25.63 -1.47 -27.35
N TRP A 299 -26.26 -0.71 -26.44
CA TRP A 299 -25.62 0.41 -25.77
C TRP A 299 -25.31 0.07 -24.29
N PRO A 300 -24.11 0.34 -23.81
CA PRO A 300 -23.70 0.09 -22.41
C PRO A 300 -24.22 1.22 -21.51
N MET A 301 -25.53 1.22 -21.24
CA MET A 301 -26.16 2.27 -20.45
C MET A 301 -25.72 2.17 -18.97
N PHE A 302 -25.31 3.30 -18.40
CA PHE A 302 -24.93 3.38 -16.99
C PHE A 302 -26.15 3.31 -16.10
N GLY A 303 -26.07 2.53 -15.00
CA GLY A 303 -27.14 2.32 -14.04
C GLY A 303 -27.87 1.00 -14.21
N ARG A 304 -28.59 0.62 -13.18
CA ARG A 304 -29.40 -0.63 -13.13
C ARG A 304 -30.75 -0.46 -13.87
N PRO A 305 -31.43 -1.54 -14.23
CA PRO A 305 -32.78 -1.48 -14.81
C PRO A 305 -33.72 -0.62 -13.95
N GLY A 306 -34.44 0.30 -14.60
CA GLY A 306 -35.32 1.28 -13.97
C GLY A 306 -34.63 2.57 -13.52
N HIS A 307 -33.30 2.63 -13.49
CA HIS A 307 -32.48 3.77 -13.09
C HIS A 307 -31.37 4.05 -14.12
N ILE A 308 -31.68 3.90 -15.39
CA ILE A 308 -30.75 4.11 -16.51
C ILE A 308 -30.34 5.59 -16.58
N GLY A 309 -29.03 5.80 -16.82
CA GLY A 309 -28.43 7.15 -16.88
C GLY A 309 -28.12 7.75 -15.52
N GLN A 310 -28.27 6.98 -14.44
CA GLN A 310 -28.05 7.45 -13.07
C GLN A 310 -26.92 6.65 -12.43
N VAL A 311 -26.07 7.35 -11.65
CA VAL A 311 -25.10 6.76 -10.75
C VAL A 311 -25.60 6.99 -9.32
N GLU A 312 -26.06 5.92 -8.70
CA GLU A 312 -26.66 5.98 -7.35
C GLU A 312 -25.58 6.05 -6.28
N SER A 313 -25.97 6.49 -5.09
CA SER A 313 -25.08 6.60 -3.94
C SER A 313 -24.68 5.25 -3.35
N THR A 314 -25.47 4.20 -3.56
CA THR A 314 -25.24 2.88 -2.96
C THR A 314 -25.62 1.78 -3.95
N TYR A 315 -24.76 0.76 -4.03
CA TYR A 315 -25.00 -0.44 -4.84
C TYR A 315 -24.55 -1.70 -4.06
N THR A 316 -25.05 -2.86 -4.48
CA THR A 316 -24.44 -4.15 -4.15
C THR A 316 -23.05 -4.22 -4.78
N LYS A 317 -22.08 -4.75 -4.06
CA LYS A 317 -20.69 -4.87 -4.57
C LYS A 317 -20.64 -5.73 -5.83
N PRO A 318 -19.81 -5.37 -6.82
CA PRO A 318 -19.61 -6.19 -8.04
C PRO A 318 -19.14 -7.61 -7.73
N ILE A 319 -18.21 -7.71 -6.80
CA ILE A 319 -17.63 -8.98 -6.34
C ILE A 319 -17.71 -9.00 -4.81
N GLN A 320 -18.29 -10.10 -4.28
CA GLN A 320 -18.51 -10.27 -2.84
C GLN A 320 -17.28 -10.89 -2.15
N ASN A 321 -17.28 -10.83 -0.82
CA ASN A 321 -16.35 -11.53 0.06
C ASN A 321 -14.86 -11.19 -0.15
N LYS A 322 -14.55 -9.98 -0.61
CA LYS A 322 -13.18 -9.46 -0.64
C LYS A 322 -12.90 -8.66 0.63
N PRO A 323 -11.65 -8.70 1.14
CA PRO A 323 -11.28 -7.95 2.33
C PRO A 323 -11.41 -6.44 2.08
N VAL A 324 -11.82 -5.71 3.12
CA VAL A 324 -11.84 -4.26 3.08
C VAL A 324 -10.41 -3.73 2.94
N LYS A 325 -10.19 -2.89 1.95
CA LYS A 325 -8.94 -2.16 1.72
C LYS A 325 -9.26 -0.68 1.48
N VAL A 326 -8.39 0.17 1.98
CA VAL A 326 -8.45 1.61 1.76
C VAL A 326 -7.05 2.13 1.43
N PRO A 327 -6.91 3.17 0.61
CA PRO A 327 -5.61 3.80 0.37
C PRO A 327 -4.97 4.24 1.69
N ALA A 328 -3.67 3.98 1.84
CA ALA A 328 -2.92 4.43 3.00
C ALA A 328 -3.01 5.96 3.15
N ALA A 329 -3.04 6.44 4.39
CA ALA A 329 -3.20 7.87 4.68
C ALA A 329 -2.21 8.38 5.74
N SER A 330 -2.10 7.73 6.90
CA SER A 330 -1.18 8.13 7.98
C SER A 330 0.24 7.62 7.72
N ASP A 331 1.26 8.27 8.32
CA ASP A 331 2.66 7.87 8.22
C ASP A 331 3.43 8.29 9.48
N GLU A 332 4.19 7.37 10.06
CA GLU A 332 5.04 7.62 11.22
C GLU A 332 6.48 7.99 10.80
N PHE A 333 6.76 8.10 9.50
CA PHE A 333 8.07 8.43 8.92
C PHE A 333 9.26 7.64 9.46
N ASN A 334 9.02 6.41 9.90
CA ASN A 334 10.03 5.52 10.47
C ASN A 334 10.64 4.53 9.45
N GLY A 335 10.17 4.58 8.19
CA GLY A 335 10.69 3.78 7.08
C GLY A 335 11.92 4.40 6.41
N ASN A 336 12.45 3.70 5.40
CA ASN A 336 13.55 4.17 4.56
C ASN A 336 13.08 4.90 3.29
N THR A 337 11.80 4.82 2.97
CA THR A 337 11.15 5.45 1.81
C THR A 337 9.83 6.07 2.24
N LEU A 338 9.39 7.11 1.56
CA LEU A 338 8.03 7.63 1.72
C LEU A 338 7.01 6.62 1.23
N GLY A 339 5.88 6.53 1.92
CA GLY A 339 4.74 5.73 1.49
C GLY A 339 4.14 6.23 0.17
N LEU A 340 3.44 5.35 -0.55
CA LEU A 340 2.83 5.66 -1.86
C LEU A 340 1.75 6.76 -1.80
N GLN A 341 1.23 7.09 -0.63
CA GLN A 341 0.27 8.16 -0.42
C GLN A 341 0.87 9.56 -0.57
N TRP A 342 2.20 9.67 -0.52
CA TRP A 342 2.90 10.95 -0.56
C TRP A 342 3.30 11.38 -1.96
N MET A 343 3.06 12.64 -2.26
CA MET A 343 3.51 13.29 -3.49
C MET A 343 4.07 14.68 -3.16
N TRP A 344 5.17 15.05 -3.78
CA TRP A 344 5.69 16.40 -3.72
C TRP A 344 4.91 17.30 -4.66
N ASN A 345 4.58 18.50 -4.19
CA ASN A 345 4.10 19.56 -5.06
C ASN A 345 5.22 20.02 -6.01
N HIS A 346 5.16 19.63 -7.28
CA HIS A 346 6.25 19.74 -8.26
C HIS A 346 7.45 18.81 -7.95
N ASN A 347 8.54 18.91 -8.74
CA ASN A 347 9.74 18.12 -8.48
C ASN A 347 10.43 18.57 -7.19
N PRO A 348 10.72 17.68 -6.24
CA PRO A 348 11.44 18.06 -5.03
C PRO A 348 12.92 18.38 -5.32
N ASP A 349 13.51 19.15 -4.44
CA ASP A 349 14.97 19.20 -4.27
C ASP A 349 15.36 18.13 -3.25
N ASN A 350 15.91 17.01 -3.74
CA ASN A 350 16.25 15.86 -2.89
C ASN A 350 17.39 16.14 -1.90
N SER A 351 18.09 17.26 -2.01
CA SER A 351 19.07 17.67 -1.00
C SER A 351 18.45 18.37 0.23
N LYS A 352 17.14 18.67 0.15
CA LYS A 352 16.39 19.43 1.15
C LYS A 352 15.46 18.59 2.01
N TRP A 353 15.44 17.28 1.82
CA TRP A 353 14.67 16.38 2.67
C TRP A 353 15.38 15.05 2.89
N SER A 354 15.01 14.34 3.96
CA SER A 354 15.45 12.96 4.23
C SER A 354 14.56 12.31 5.26
N LEU A 355 14.47 10.98 5.23
CA LEU A 355 13.98 10.19 6.36
C LEU A 355 15.15 9.88 7.29
N THR A 356 14.96 10.09 8.59
CA THR A 356 16.02 9.93 9.60
C THR A 356 15.97 8.55 10.28
N GLY A 357 14.97 7.70 9.93
CA GLY A 357 14.64 6.46 10.61
C GLY A 357 13.61 6.62 11.72
N SER A 358 13.25 7.87 12.08
CA SER A 358 12.22 8.17 13.08
C SER A 358 11.45 9.46 12.78
N ALA A 359 11.77 10.16 11.70
CA ALA A 359 11.10 11.40 11.31
C ALA A 359 11.39 11.75 9.85
N LEU A 360 10.51 12.54 9.26
CA LEU A 360 10.77 13.28 8.02
C LEU A 360 11.49 14.57 8.36
N ARG A 361 12.76 14.70 7.97
CA ARG A 361 13.50 15.95 8.03
C ARG A 361 13.25 16.79 6.80
N LEU A 362 12.77 18.02 6.98
CA LEU A 362 12.49 18.95 5.90
C LEU A 362 13.25 20.25 6.13
N LYS A 363 14.23 20.54 5.23
CA LYS A 363 15.01 21.79 5.24
C LYS A 363 14.24 22.89 4.54
N ALA A 364 14.36 24.12 5.02
CA ALA A 364 13.73 25.26 4.39
C ALA A 364 14.23 25.44 2.94
N THR A 365 13.29 25.63 2.03
CA THR A 365 13.56 26.04 0.65
C THR A 365 13.34 27.56 0.51
N THR A 366 14.05 28.19 -0.41
CA THR A 366 13.84 29.64 -0.67
C THR A 366 12.54 29.82 -1.46
N ALA A 367 11.56 30.49 -0.86
CA ALA A 367 10.31 30.84 -1.51
C ALA A 367 9.71 32.09 -0.89
N SER A 368 9.05 32.93 -1.70
CA SER A 368 8.37 34.15 -1.25
C SER A 368 7.13 33.84 -0.39
N ASP A 369 6.47 32.74 -0.68
CA ASP A 369 5.16 32.38 -0.17
C ASP A 369 4.93 30.84 -0.26
N PHE A 370 3.81 30.37 0.27
CA PHE A 370 3.48 28.94 0.29
C PHE A 370 3.21 28.37 -1.11
N TRP A 371 2.63 29.16 -2.03
CA TRP A 371 2.36 28.72 -3.42
C TRP A 371 3.63 28.38 -4.18
N ASN A 372 4.71 29.09 -3.89
CA ASN A 372 6.03 28.91 -4.50
C ASN A 372 6.98 28.04 -3.66
N ALA A 373 6.50 27.47 -2.53
CA ALA A 373 7.33 26.68 -1.64
C ALA A 373 7.59 25.28 -2.21
N ARG A 374 8.79 25.10 -2.79
CA ARG A 374 9.28 23.80 -3.24
C ARG A 374 9.44 22.85 -2.03
N ASN A 375 9.33 21.56 -2.24
CA ASN A 375 9.33 20.53 -1.20
C ASN A 375 8.14 20.61 -0.23
N SER A 376 7.00 21.12 -0.67
CA SER A 376 5.73 20.86 0.01
C SER A 376 5.32 19.42 -0.24
N LEU A 377 5.31 18.59 0.82
CA LEU A 377 4.92 17.18 0.75
C LEU A 377 3.42 17.08 0.93
N THR A 378 2.73 16.59 -0.09
CA THR A 378 1.26 16.63 -0.15
C THR A 378 0.61 15.27 -0.01
N GLN A 379 -0.61 15.30 0.52
CA GLN A 379 -1.54 14.17 0.56
C GLN A 379 -2.96 14.65 0.30
N LYS A 380 -3.76 13.84 -0.42
CA LYS A 380 -5.16 14.17 -0.78
C LYS A 380 -6.04 14.29 0.45
N GLY A 381 -6.94 15.28 0.47
CA GLY A 381 -8.09 15.29 1.37
C GLY A 381 -9.01 14.10 1.08
N GLN A 382 -9.72 13.59 2.09
CA GLN A 382 -10.54 12.38 1.95
C GLN A 382 -11.90 12.51 2.63
N GLY A 383 -12.89 11.86 2.04
CA GLY A 383 -14.24 11.74 2.60
C GLY A 383 -15.01 13.07 2.68
N LEU A 384 -16.12 13.06 3.42
CA LEU A 384 -16.92 14.26 3.68
C LEU A 384 -16.20 15.21 4.64
N THR A 385 -15.43 14.66 5.56
CA THR A 385 -14.61 15.38 6.53
C THR A 385 -13.31 14.63 6.75
N SER A 386 -12.22 15.34 6.86
CA SER A 386 -10.93 14.76 7.28
C SER A 386 -10.12 15.76 8.10
N SER A 387 -9.28 15.23 9.00
CA SER A 387 -8.39 15.99 9.87
C SER A 387 -6.97 15.50 9.69
N GLY A 388 -6.10 16.31 9.10
CA GLY A 388 -4.68 16.04 9.01
C GLY A 388 -3.94 16.66 10.19
N THR A 389 -3.15 15.88 10.89
CA THR A 389 -2.38 16.31 12.07
C THR A 389 -0.91 15.94 11.91
N ILE A 390 -0.01 16.86 12.27
CA ILE A 390 1.44 16.60 12.37
C ILE A 390 1.97 16.92 13.75
N LYS A 391 3.04 16.22 14.15
CA LYS A 391 3.89 16.57 15.28
C LYS A 391 5.26 16.96 14.73
N ILE A 392 5.78 18.10 15.15
CA ILE A 392 7.04 18.61 14.66
C ILE A 392 8.02 18.99 15.79
N ASP A 393 9.31 18.80 15.54
CA ASP A 393 10.39 19.46 16.26
C ASP A 393 10.92 20.63 15.42
N CYS A 394 10.71 21.85 15.91
CA CYS A 394 11.13 23.09 15.26
C CYS A 394 12.39 23.71 15.90
N SER A 395 13.16 22.95 16.71
CA SER A 395 14.34 23.46 17.43
C SER A 395 15.45 23.95 16.49
N ALA A 396 15.59 23.32 15.33
CA ALA A 396 16.65 23.57 14.35
C ALA A 396 16.30 24.64 13.28
N MET A 397 15.16 25.32 13.42
CA MET A 397 14.79 26.43 12.54
C MET A 397 15.80 27.57 12.59
N GLN A 398 15.97 28.28 11.49
CA GLN A 398 16.74 29.53 11.38
C GLN A 398 15.81 30.73 11.24
N PRO A 399 16.32 31.98 11.51
CA PRO A 399 15.54 33.19 11.33
C PRO A 399 14.87 33.26 9.95
N GLY A 400 13.57 33.54 9.93
CA GLY A 400 12.76 33.63 8.72
C GLY A 400 12.14 32.31 8.24
N ASP A 401 12.51 31.15 8.81
CA ASP A 401 11.86 29.87 8.49
C ASP A 401 10.38 29.88 8.88
N ILE A 402 9.55 29.28 8.01
CA ILE A 402 8.11 29.08 8.17
C ILE A 402 7.83 27.61 7.99
N CYS A 403 7.52 26.91 9.09
CA CYS A 403 7.35 25.47 9.14
C CYS A 403 5.95 25.09 9.59
N GLY A 404 5.26 24.21 8.88
CA GLY A 404 3.92 23.82 9.33
C GLY A 404 3.15 22.88 8.42
N LEU A 405 1.83 22.92 8.59
CA LEU A 405 0.85 22.16 7.84
C LEU A 405 -0.11 23.11 7.12
N GLY A 406 -0.24 22.92 5.83
CA GLY A 406 -1.14 23.70 4.97
C GLY A 406 -2.29 22.86 4.39
N MET A 407 -3.26 23.60 3.89
CA MET A 407 -4.24 23.22 2.89
C MET A 407 -3.76 23.85 1.58
N LEU A 408 -3.40 23.02 0.61
CA LEU A 408 -2.89 23.46 -0.70
C LEU A 408 -3.95 23.19 -1.77
N GLY A 409 -4.44 24.29 -2.29
CA GLY A 409 -5.45 24.34 -3.35
C GLY A 409 -5.69 25.81 -3.71
N ASP A 410 -6.89 26.13 -4.14
CA ASP A 410 -7.32 27.50 -4.40
C ASP A 410 -8.75 27.70 -3.85
N PRO A 411 -8.92 28.41 -2.72
CA PRO A 411 -7.91 29.14 -1.94
C PRO A 411 -6.98 28.24 -1.12
N ARG A 412 -5.79 28.71 -0.80
CA ARG A 412 -4.82 28.05 0.07
C ARG A 412 -4.75 28.65 1.46
N GLY A 413 -4.34 27.88 2.44
CA GLY A 413 -4.10 28.34 3.79
C GLY A 413 -3.18 27.44 4.58
N TYR A 414 -2.57 27.96 5.64
CA TYR A 414 -1.70 27.16 6.49
C TYR A 414 -1.63 27.65 7.92
N ILE A 415 -1.23 26.73 8.80
CA ILE A 415 -0.82 27.01 10.16
C ILE A 415 0.66 26.66 10.31
N ALA A 416 1.47 27.56 10.84
CA ALA A 416 2.91 27.39 10.88
C ALA A 416 3.53 28.08 12.08
N VAL A 417 4.70 27.58 12.51
CA VAL A 417 5.61 28.29 13.39
C VAL A 417 6.62 29.10 12.56
N THR A 418 6.92 30.33 12.99
CA THR A 418 7.99 31.16 12.43
C THR A 418 9.12 31.31 13.43
N LYS A 419 10.34 31.64 12.96
CA LYS A 419 11.51 31.93 13.78
C LYS A 419 11.91 33.40 13.64
N ASP A 420 12.21 34.03 14.79
CA ASP A 420 12.62 35.42 14.93
C ASP A 420 11.64 36.47 14.32
N PRO A 421 10.53 36.79 15.03
CA PRO A 421 10.17 36.28 16.34
C PRO A 421 9.50 34.89 16.26
N LYS A 422 9.70 34.04 17.30
CA LYS A 422 9.05 32.74 17.37
C LYS A 422 7.59 32.91 17.74
N ARG A 423 6.71 32.59 16.78
CA ARG A 423 5.28 32.73 16.89
C ARG A 423 4.58 31.69 16.02
N ILE A 424 3.34 31.38 16.33
CA ILE A 424 2.48 30.57 15.46
C ILE A 424 1.58 31.53 14.69
N ILE A 425 1.46 31.31 13.39
CA ILE A 425 0.63 32.10 12.48
C ILE A 425 -0.37 31.18 11.76
N MET A 426 -1.54 31.72 11.46
CA MET A 426 -2.49 31.18 10.49
C MET A 426 -2.57 32.14 9.31
N SER A 427 -2.40 31.64 8.11
CA SER A 427 -2.38 32.41 6.87
C SER A 427 -3.47 31.92 5.91
N GLU A 428 -4.05 32.83 5.17
CA GLU A 428 -4.94 32.62 4.04
C GLU A 428 -4.44 33.45 2.87
N GLU A 429 -4.24 32.85 1.71
CA GLU A 429 -3.69 33.52 0.51
C GLU A 429 -2.40 34.29 0.83
N ASP A 430 -1.48 33.66 1.56
CA ASP A 430 -0.20 34.20 2.06
C ASP A 430 -0.32 35.48 2.94
N SER A 431 -1.54 35.84 3.34
CA SER A 431 -1.82 36.92 4.27
C SER A 431 -2.05 36.38 5.68
N VAL A 432 -1.22 36.78 6.65
CA VAL A 432 -1.39 36.37 8.06
C VAL A 432 -2.69 36.93 8.63
N LYS A 433 -3.58 36.05 9.04
CA LYS A 433 -4.93 36.37 9.60
C LYS A 433 -4.94 36.30 11.12
N ALA A 434 -4.12 35.44 11.72
CA ALA A 434 -4.06 35.28 13.16
C ALA A 434 -2.66 34.91 13.63
N THR A 435 -2.31 35.28 14.87
CA THR A 435 -0.96 35.08 15.43
C THR A 435 -1.05 34.74 16.92
N VAL A 436 -0.24 33.77 17.36
CA VAL A 436 0.07 33.52 18.76
C VAL A 436 1.54 33.86 19.00
N ASN A 437 1.79 34.82 19.89
CA ASN A 437 3.14 35.28 20.20
C ASN A 437 3.74 34.53 21.40
N ASN A 438 5.05 34.72 21.62
CA ASN A 438 5.79 34.20 22.79
C ASN A 438 5.76 32.67 22.91
N ILE A 439 5.90 31.98 21.79
CA ILE A 439 6.01 30.51 21.76
C ILE A 439 7.41 30.12 22.22
N THR A 440 7.49 29.31 23.29
CA THR A 440 8.76 28.77 23.82
C THR A 440 8.98 27.29 23.46
N ALA A 441 7.89 26.54 23.28
CA ALA A 441 7.94 25.12 22.95
C ALA A 441 8.63 24.83 21.61
N ASN A 442 9.44 23.79 21.54
CA ASN A 442 10.05 23.30 20.30
C ASN A 442 9.25 22.16 19.68
N ILE A 443 8.56 21.37 20.50
CA ILE A 443 7.62 20.36 20.02
C ILE A 443 6.25 21.02 19.89
N LEU A 444 5.73 21.00 18.68
CA LEU A 444 4.43 21.58 18.35
C LEU A 444 3.59 20.57 17.55
N TYR A 445 2.28 20.73 17.67
CA TYR A 445 1.32 19.95 16.91
C TYR A 445 0.44 20.89 16.10
N PHE A 446 0.30 20.62 14.82
CA PHE A 446 -0.61 21.35 13.94
C PHE A 446 -1.67 20.42 13.39
N ARG A 447 -2.89 20.91 13.25
CA ARG A 447 -4.01 20.20 12.67
C ARG A 447 -4.80 21.10 11.73
N VAL A 448 -5.17 20.53 10.59
CA VAL A 448 -6.07 21.14 9.61
C VAL A 448 -7.29 20.23 9.47
N ASP A 449 -8.46 20.74 9.82
CA ASP A 449 -9.75 20.06 9.65
C ASP A 449 -10.41 20.56 8.37
N MET A 450 -10.61 19.69 7.39
CA MET A 450 -11.31 19.98 6.15
C MET A 450 -12.70 19.33 6.16
N ASN A 451 -13.74 20.14 6.06
CA ASN A 451 -15.12 19.67 5.90
C ASN A 451 -15.60 20.00 4.50
N PHE A 452 -15.59 19.02 3.62
CA PHE A 452 -15.96 19.17 2.21
C PHE A 452 -17.47 19.35 2.01
N SER A 453 -18.31 18.90 2.95
CA SER A 453 -19.75 19.08 2.89
C SER A 453 -20.16 20.55 3.01
N ASN A 454 -19.55 21.30 3.91
CA ASN A 454 -19.80 22.73 4.09
C ASN A 454 -18.67 23.62 3.53
N LYS A 455 -17.67 23.02 2.91
CA LYS A 455 -16.52 23.67 2.28
C LYS A 455 -15.73 24.56 3.24
N GLN A 456 -15.52 24.13 4.48
CA GLN A 456 -14.81 24.91 5.49
C GLN A 456 -13.54 24.17 5.95
N ALA A 457 -12.40 24.86 5.97
CA ALA A 457 -11.18 24.40 6.60
C ALA A 457 -10.89 25.20 7.86
N LYS A 458 -10.45 24.54 8.93
CA LYS A 458 -10.11 25.15 10.22
C LYS A 458 -8.72 24.69 10.65
N PHE A 459 -8.00 25.58 11.32
CA PHE A 459 -6.60 25.41 11.68
C PHE A 459 -6.44 25.43 13.20
N TYR A 460 -5.69 24.45 13.73
CA TYR A 460 -5.49 24.27 15.16
C TYR A 460 -4.04 23.99 15.48
N TRP A 461 -3.63 24.38 16.69
CA TRP A 461 -2.31 24.09 17.23
C TRP A 461 -2.40 23.67 18.69
N LYS A 462 -1.40 22.95 19.16
CA LYS A 462 -1.10 22.71 20.57
C LYS A 462 0.38 22.49 20.80
N ASP A 463 0.78 22.51 22.07
CA ASP A 463 2.03 21.95 22.58
C ASP A 463 1.70 20.91 23.68
N ASP A 464 2.71 20.30 24.28
CA ASP A 464 2.50 19.27 25.33
C ASP A 464 1.84 19.81 26.61
N SER A 465 1.76 21.14 26.80
CA SER A 465 1.22 21.76 27.99
C SER A 465 -0.24 22.23 27.87
N ARG A 466 -0.84 22.12 26.70
CA ARG A 466 -2.20 22.65 26.42
C ARG A 466 -2.99 21.78 25.45
N ASP A 467 -4.30 21.91 25.53
CA ASP A 467 -5.22 21.31 24.56
C ASP A 467 -5.24 22.06 23.22
N TRP A 468 -5.89 21.48 22.22
CA TRP A 468 -6.05 22.06 20.91
C TRP A 468 -6.70 23.45 20.94
N GLN A 469 -6.05 24.40 20.31
CA GLN A 469 -6.52 25.79 20.17
C GLN A 469 -6.76 26.08 18.69
N GLN A 470 -7.97 26.46 18.33
CA GLN A 470 -8.23 27.00 16.98
C GLN A 470 -7.51 28.34 16.82
N LEU A 471 -6.88 28.55 15.66
CA LEU A 471 -6.24 29.80 15.31
C LEU A 471 -6.88 30.36 14.04
N GLY A 472 -7.36 31.60 14.13
CA GLY A 472 -8.04 32.30 13.04
C GLY A 472 -9.46 31.80 12.77
N THR A 473 -10.05 32.31 11.70
CA THR A 473 -11.37 31.91 11.19
C THR A 473 -11.24 30.75 10.20
N ALA A 474 -12.36 30.07 9.92
CA ALA A 474 -12.37 29.05 8.88
C ALA A 474 -12.18 29.68 7.48
N ILE A 475 -11.45 28.98 6.62
CA ILE A 475 -11.30 29.32 5.19
C ILE A 475 -12.36 28.57 4.40
N THR A 476 -12.99 29.25 3.44
CA THR A 476 -13.91 28.59 2.51
C THR A 476 -13.13 27.94 1.40
N MET A 477 -13.13 26.62 1.36
CA MET A 477 -12.46 25.79 0.33
C MET A 477 -13.15 25.89 -1.02
N GLY A 478 -12.39 25.79 -2.09
CA GLY A 478 -12.85 25.83 -3.46
C GLY A 478 -12.32 24.70 -4.33
N PHE A 479 -12.81 24.65 -5.54
CA PHE A 479 -12.23 23.92 -6.67
C PHE A 479 -12.57 24.73 -7.90
N ASP A 480 -11.57 25.30 -8.51
CA ASP A 480 -11.76 26.11 -9.72
C ASP A 480 -10.78 25.69 -10.81
N TRP A 481 -11.31 25.14 -11.89
CA TRP A 481 -10.56 24.83 -13.08
C TRP A 481 -10.01 26.08 -13.79
N GLN A 482 -10.61 27.27 -13.55
CA GLN A 482 -10.20 28.52 -14.17
C GLN A 482 -8.87 29.06 -13.61
N TYR A 483 -8.58 28.80 -12.33
CA TYR A 483 -7.31 29.12 -11.70
C TYR A 483 -6.25 28.05 -11.93
N GLY A 484 -6.61 26.91 -12.51
CA GLY A 484 -5.69 26.05 -13.19
C GLY A 484 -4.96 25.01 -12.35
N THR A 485 -5.42 24.67 -11.14
CA THR A 485 -4.86 23.52 -10.43
C THR A 485 -5.43 22.20 -10.93
N PHE A 486 -6.71 22.16 -11.25
CA PHE A 486 -7.48 20.95 -11.58
C PHE A 486 -7.41 19.85 -10.52
N GLN A 487 -7.02 20.20 -9.28
CA GLN A 487 -6.85 19.29 -8.16
C GLN A 487 -7.73 19.73 -7.00
N GLY A 488 -8.27 18.75 -6.26
CA GLY A 488 -8.92 19.00 -4.98
C GLY A 488 -7.92 19.47 -3.92
N GLU A 489 -8.43 19.98 -2.81
CA GLU A 489 -7.63 20.44 -1.68
C GLU A 489 -6.79 19.31 -1.09
N GLN A 490 -5.53 19.61 -0.83
CA GLN A 490 -4.53 18.67 -0.31
C GLN A 490 -3.98 19.16 1.03
N TYR A 491 -3.66 18.26 1.92
CA TYR A 491 -2.73 18.55 3.02
C TYR A 491 -1.34 18.76 2.46
N ALA A 492 -0.57 19.70 3.04
CA ALA A 492 0.80 19.93 2.64
C ALA A 492 1.69 20.21 3.87
N ILE A 493 2.67 19.36 4.10
CA ILE A 493 3.74 19.59 5.06
C ILE A 493 4.77 20.48 4.38
N MET A 494 5.10 21.64 4.95
CA MET A 494 5.92 22.63 4.29
C MET A 494 6.97 23.26 5.21
N ASN A 495 8.12 23.61 4.63
CA ASN A 495 9.15 24.42 5.26
C ASN A 495 9.82 25.33 4.22
N PHE A 496 9.64 26.62 4.35
CA PHE A 496 10.25 27.60 3.44
C PHE A 496 10.75 28.84 4.16
N ASN A 497 11.59 29.61 3.47
CA ASN A 497 12.17 30.83 4.00
C ASN A 497 12.30 31.91 2.91
N PRO A 498 11.62 33.06 3.02
CA PRO A 498 11.70 34.13 2.05
C PRO A 498 13.09 34.77 1.94
N SER A 499 13.91 34.71 2.98
CA SER A 499 15.26 35.30 2.98
C SER A 499 16.36 34.35 2.49
N GLY A 500 16.03 33.06 2.26
CA GLY A 500 16.96 32.07 1.72
C GLY A 500 17.89 31.41 2.75
N SER A 501 17.74 31.69 4.06
CA SER A 501 18.41 30.89 5.09
C SER A 501 17.80 29.49 5.17
N SER A 502 18.52 28.52 5.72
CA SER A 502 18.09 27.12 5.65
C SER A 502 18.28 26.41 6.99
N GLY A 503 17.29 26.54 7.85
CA GLY A 503 17.08 25.64 8.96
C GLY A 503 16.31 24.37 8.52
N TYR A 504 15.90 23.56 9.50
CA TYR A 504 15.05 22.41 9.24
C TYR A 504 14.04 22.20 10.36
N MET A 505 12.98 21.48 10.05
CA MET A 505 12.10 20.85 11.01
C MET A 505 12.16 19.33 10.84
N ASP A 506 11.92 18.61 11.92
CA ASP A 506 11.67 17.18 11.91
C ASP A 506 10.17 16.93 12.16
N VAL A 507 9.54 16.18 11.26
CA VAL A 507 8.14 15.78 11.39
C VAL A 507 8.13 14.33 11.88
N ASP A 508 7.66 14.13 13.10
CA ASP A 508 7.63 12.84 13.77
C ASP A 508 6.62 11.90 13.10
N TRP A 509 5.44 12.41 12.79
CA TRP A 509 4.38 11.70 12.11
C TRP A 509 3.36 12.65 11.45
N PHE A 510 2.62 12.10 10.48
CA PHE A 510 1.38 12.64 9.96
C PHE A 510 0.24 11.64 10.21
N ARG A 511 -0.87 12.08 10.78
CA ARG A 511 -2.04 11.25 11.01
C ARG A 511 -3.29 11.88 10.43
N LEU A 512 -4.03 11.09 9.67
CA LEU A 512 -5.33 11.47 9.13
C LEU A 512 -6.43 10.93 10.03
N ASN A 513 -7.42 11.80 10.39
CA ASN A 513 -8.57 11.50 11.24
C ASN A 513 -8.25 11.12 12.71
N ASP A 514 -7.10 11.57 13.24
CA ASP A 514 -6.80 11.50 14.66
C ASP A 514 -7.67 12.51 15.45
N VAL A 515 -8.91 12.13 15.80
CA VAL A 515 -9.87 13.03 16.48
C VAL A 515 -9.56 13.06 17.98
N PRO A 516 -9.42 14.26 18.62
CA PRO A 516 -9.21 14.35 20.07
C PRO A 516 -10.44 13.80 20.83
N GLY A 517 -10.24 12.79 21.66
CA GLY A 517 -11.27 12.12 22.45
C GLY A 517 -11.51 10.66 22.09
N GLY A 518 -11.08 10.21 20.92
CA GLY A 518 -10.81 8.81 20.65
C GLY A 518 -9.43 8.48 21.24
N SER A 519 -9.29 7.36 21.93
CA SER A 519 -7.99 6.83 22.32
C SER A 519 -7.04 6.92 21.14
N THR A 520 -5.90 7.62 21.31
CA THR A 520 -4.83 7.70 20.33
C THR A 520 -4.62 6.30 19.78
N PRO A 521 -4.80 6.05 18.47
CA PRO A 521 -4.35 4.79 17.93
C PRO A 521 -2.84 4.77 18.19
N THR A 522 -2.38 3.87 19.03
CA THR A 522 -0.99 3.41 18.96
C THR A 522 -0.71 3.20 17.48
N PRO A 523 0.40 3.72 16.92
CA PRO A 523 0.68 3.54 15.52
C PRO A 523 0.42 2.09 15.19
N SER A 524 -0.63 1.83 14.38
CA SER A 524 -0.76 0.55 13.76
C SER A 524 0.47 0.49 12.85
N PRO A 525 1.39 -0.43 13.05
CA PRO A 525 2.26 -0.80 11.97
C PRO A 525 1.34 -0.95 10.76
N THR A 526 1.78 -0.57 9.57
CA THR A 526 1.18 -1.00 8.28
C THR A 526 0.46 -2.29 8.54
N PRO A 527 -0.85 -2.47 8.27
CA PRO A 527 -1.51 -3.66 8.71
C PRO A 527 -0.65 -4.83 8.28
N THR A 528 0.18 -5.27 9.20
CA THR A 528 0.78 -6.57 9.12
C THR A 528 -0.44 -7.46 9.00
N PRO A 529 -0.64 -8.20 7.92
CA PRO A 529 -1.80 -9.06 7.78
C PRO A 529 -1.98 -9.76 9.12
N SER A 530 -3.21 -9.80 9.64
CA SER A 530 -3.49 -10.45 10.93
C SER A 530 -2.67 -11.71 10.98
N PRO A 531 -1.85 -11.94 12.01
CA PRO A 531 -0.91 -13.05 11.97
C PRO A 531 -1.68 -14.29 11.59
N ARG A 532 -1.25 -14.96 10.53
CA ARG A 532 -1.82 -16.25 10.16
C ARG A 532 -1.51 -17.19 11.31
N SER A 533 -2.52 -17.71 11.99
CA SER A 533 -2.25 -18.72 13.02
C SER A 533 -1.61 -19.94 12.35
N ALA A 534 -0.43 -20.31 12.76
CA ALA A 534 0.24 -21.53 12.32
C ALA A 534 -0.63 -22.80 12.58
N PHE A 535 -1.54 -22.72 13.56
CA PHE A 535 -2.35 -23.85 14.02
C PHE A 535 -3.70 -23.99 13.30
N THR A 536 -4.04 -23.07 12.40
CA THR A 536 -5.16 -23.21 11.46
C THR A 536 -4.65 -23.68 10.10
N GLN A 537 -5.52 -24.28 9.31
CA GLN A 537 -5.17 -24.65 7.94
C GLN A 537 -4.81 -23.41 7.14
N ILE A 538 -3.66 -23.45 6.47
CA ILE A 538 -3.17 -22.43 5.56
C ILE A 538 -3.17 -23.07 4.17
N GLU A 539 -3.95 -22.51 3.25
CA GLU A 539 -3.97 -22.95 1.86
C GLU A 539 -2.63 -22.60 1.19
N ALA A 540 -2.06 -23.55 0.46
CA ALA A 540 -0.71 -23.39 -0.06
C ALA A 540 -0.62 -22.26 -1.10
N GLU A 541 -1.67 -22.03 -1.88
CA GLU A 541 -1.78 -20.94 -2.85
C GLU A 541 -1.95 -19.55 -2.20
N SER A 542 -2.17 -19.48 -0.88
CA SER A 542 -2.28 -18.21 -0.14
C SER A 542 -0.94 -17.56 0.23
N TYR A 543 0.14 -17.92 -0.46
CA TYR A 543 1.47 -17.36 -0.23
C TYR A 543 1.52 -15.84 -0.49
N ASP A 544 2.45 -15.16 0.18
CA ASP A 544 2.71 -13.71 -0.02
C ASP A 544 3.81 -13.47 -1.06
N ASN A 545 4.75 -14.42 -1.21
CA ASN A 545 5.81 -14.37 -2.21
C ASN A 545 6.21 -15.79 -2.63
N GLN A 546 6.81 -15.95 -3.81
CA GLN A 546 7.24 -17.25 -4.32
C GLN A 546 8.35 -17.13 -5.40
N SER A 547 8.96 -18.26 -5.73
CA SER A 547 9.82 -18.40 -6.92
C SER A 547 9.69 -19.80 -7.47
N GLY A 548 9.46 -19.90 -8.79
CA GLY A 548 9.50 -21.12 -9.59
C GLY A 548 8.17 -21.87 -9.69
N ILE A 549 7.26 -21.72 -8.75
CA ILE A 549 6.01 -22.48 -8.67
C ILE A 549 4.87 -21.87 -9.52
N GLN A 550 3.81 -22.65 -9.76
CA GLN A 550 2.53 -22.19 -10.31
C GLN A 550 1.39 -22.78 -9.48
N THR A 551 0.19 -22.19 -9.59
CA THR A 551 -1.03 -22.77 -9.02
C THR A 551 -1.84 -23.48 -10.09
N GLU A 552 -2.56 -24.53 -9.72
CA GLU A 552 -3.50 -25.24 -10.58
C GLU A 552 -4.76 -25.67 -9.81
N THR A 553 -5.79 -26.10 -10.52
CA THR A 553 -7.04 -26.54 -9.89
C THR A 553 -6.82 -27.82 -9.09
N CYS A 554 -7.16 -27.82 -7.80
CA CYS A 554 -7.04 -28.96 -6.90
C CYS A 554 -8.27 -29.85 -6.94
N THR A 555 -8.08 -31.18 -7.03
CA THR A 555 -9.19 -32.16 -6.98
C THR A 555 -9.91 -32.23 -5.62
N GLU A 556 -9.26 -31.74 -4.55
CA GLU A 556 -9.87 -31.65 -3.22
C GLU A 556 -10.60 -30.32 -2.99
N GLY A 557 -10.62 -29.42 -4.01
CA GLY A 557 -11.27 -28.11 -4.01
C GLY A 557 -10.26 -26.96 -3.87
N GLY A 558 -10.57 -25.78 -4.44
CA GLY A 558 -9.67 -24.67 -4.49
C GLY A 558 -8.55 -24.84 -5.53
N GLU A 559 -7.40 -24.26 -5.25
CA GLU A 559 -6.16 -24.41 -6.03
C GLU A 559 -5.12 -25.14 -5.18
N ASP A 560 -4.06 -25.64 -5.81
CA ASP A 560 -2.86 -26.15 -5.16
C ASP A 560 -1.60 -25.50 -5.75
N VAL A 561 -0.50 -25.55 -5.01
CA VAL A 561 0.82 -25.15 -5.49
C VAL A 561 1.46 -26.36 -6.19
N GLY A 562 1.65 -26.24 -7.48
CA GLY A 562 2.26 -27.26 -8.34
C GLY A 562 3.45 -26.72 -9.13
N TYR A 563 3.93 -27.53 -10.10
CA TYR A 563 5.09 -27.23 -10.94
C TYR A 563 6.40 -27.00 -10.14
N ILE A 564 6.45 -27.52 -8.93
CA ILE A 564 7.56 -27.34 -7.98
C ILE A 564 8.82 -28.06 -8.47
N GLU A 565 9.92 -27.34 -8.64
CA GLU A 565 11.26 -27.88 -8.94
C GLU A 565 12.23 -27.69 -7.76
N ASN A 566 13.39 -28.33 -7.83
CA ASN A 566 14.41 -28.22 -6.81
C ASN A 566 14.95 -26.80 -6.69
N GLY A 567 14.83 -26.20 -5.50
CA GLY A 567 15.26 -24.82 -5.20
C GLY A 567 14.12 -23.81 -5.17
N ASP A 568 12.92 -24.16 -5.64
CA ASP A 568 11.74 -23.32 -5.57
C ASP A 568 11.26 -23.11 -4.14
N TYR A 569 10.45 -22.06 -3.91
CA TYR A 569 9.97 -21.75 -2.58
C TYR A 569 8.67 -20.94 -2.59
N VAL A 570 7.95 -20.98 -1.47
CA VAL A 570 6.84 -20.08 -1.15
C VAL A 570 7.07 -19.42 0.21
N VAL A 571 6.56 -18.19 0.40
CA VAL A 571 6.70 -17.40 1.64
C VAL A 571 5.34 -17.01 2.17
N TYR A 572 5.14 -17.17 3.48
CA TYR A 572 3.95 -16.72 4.21
C TYR A 572 4.41 -15.76 5.29
N ASN A 573 4.10 -14.46 5.12
CA ASN A 573 4.55 -13.44 6.07
C ASN A 573 3.72 -13.48 7.36
N ASN A 574 4.39 -13.15 8.48
CA ASN A 574 3.76 -12.94 9.78
C ASN A 574 2.91 -14.12 10.27
N VAL A 575 3.44 -15.34 10.19
CA VAL A 575 2.84 -16.56 10.76
C VAL A 575 3.06 -16.61 12.27
N ASP A 576 1.98 -16.73 13.04
CA ASP A 576 2.03 -16.75 14.52
C ASP A 576 2.04 -18.19 15.03
N PHE A 577 3.16 -18.59 15.58
CA PHE A 577 3.41 -19.90 16.21
C PHE A 577 3.08 -19.91 17.71
N GLY A 578 2.52 -18.82 18.25
CA GLY A 578 2.12 -18.71 19.66
C GLY A 578 3.24 -19.09 20.63
N SER A 579 2.96 -20.03 21.54
CA SER A 579 3.94 -20.53 22.49
C SER A 579 4.87 -21.62 21.94
N GLY A 580 4.70 -22.02 20.67
CA GLY A 580 5.57 -22.96 19.97
C GLY A 580 4.83 -24.05 19.22
N ALA A 581 5.41 -24.46 18.08
CA ALA A 581 4.93 -25.58 17.27
C ALA A 581 5.78 -26.83 17.48
N GLY A 582 5.17 -28.00 17.47
CA GLY A 582 5.84 -29.29 17.65
C GLY A 582 5.82 -30.16 16.40
N SER A 583 4.86 -29.97 15.46
CA SER A 583 4.85 -30.68 14.20
C SER A 583 4.25 -29.84 13.09
N PHE A 584 4.64 -30.16 11.86
CA PHE A 584 4.10 -29.63 10.60
C PHE A 584 3.35 -30.75 9.89
N GLN A 585 2.15 -30.49 9.40
CA GLN A 585 1.34 -31.37 8.58
C GLN A 585 0.97 -30.67 7.30
N THR A 586 1.09 -31.37 6.19
CA THR A 586 0.75 -30.84 4.86
C THR A 586 -0.01 -31.87 4.04
N ARG A 587 -0.76 -31.42 3.04
CA ARG A 587 -1.51 -32.25 2.09
C ARG A 587 -0.80 -32.15 0.75
N THR A 588 -0.22 -33.26 0.27
CA THR A 588 0.67 -33.31 -0.90
C THR A 588 0.33 -34.42 -1.87
N ALA A 589 0.63 -34.22 -3.15
CA ALA A 589 0.53 -35.20 -4.21
C ALA A 589 1.80 -35.21 -5.08
N SER A 590 2.19 -36.38 -5.61
CA SER A 590 3.32 -36.47 -6.51
C SER A 590 3.23 -37.66 -7.46
N ALA A 591 3.36 -37.40 -8.76
CA ALA A 591 3.49 -38.46 -9.76
C ALA A 591 4.95 -38.97 -9.92
N THR A 592 5.89 -38.39 -9.15
CA THR A 592 7.33 -38.74 -9.14
C THR A 592 7.72 -39.42 -7.82
N SER A 593 8.99 -39.45 -7.49
CA SER A 593 9.49 -39.91 -6.19
C SER A 593 9.26 -38.93 -5.04
N GLY A 594 8.70 -37.74 -5.34
CA GLY A 594 8.53 -36.65 -4.35
C GLY A 594 9.81 -35.86 -4.10
N GLY A 595 9.97 -35.38 -2.87
CA GLY A 595 11.07 -34.53 -2.45
C GLY A 595 10.95 -34.15 -0.98
N ASN A 596 11.52 -32.99 -0.60
CA ASN A 596 11.45 -32.46 0.76
C ASN A 596 10.95 -31.03 0.79
N ILE A 597 10.25 -30.67 1.83
CA ILE A 597 9.89 -29.30 2.22
C ILE A 597 10.78 -28.90 3.38
N GLU A 598 11.75 -28.00 3.16
CA GLU A 598 12.53 -27.36 4.21
C GLU A 598 11.69 -26.20 4.80
N ILE A 599 11.46 -26.25 6.12
CA ILE A 599 10.67 -25.26 6.85
C ILE A 599 11.65 -24.30 7.50
N ARG A 600 11.73 -23.07 7.00
CA ARG A 600 12.70 -22.06 7.44
C ARG A 600 11.99 -20.80 7.94
N LEU A 601 12.66 -20.04 8.81
CA LEU A 601 12.13 -18.80 9.39
C LEU A 601 12.87 -17.57 8.83
N ASP A 602 12.13 -16.52 8.58
CA ASP A 602 12.57 -15.15 8.30
C ASP A 602 13.41 -14.95 7.02
N SER A 603 13.99 -15.99 6.46
CA SER A 603 14.68 -15.95 5.17
C SER A 603 14.91 -17.35 4.57
N LEU A 604 15.27 -17.43 3.27
CA LEU A 604 15.63 -18.68 2.58
C LEU A 604 16.88 -19.38 3.17
N THR A 605 17.72 -18.64 3.86
CA THR A 605 18.93 -19.12 4.57
C THR A 605 18.76 -19.01 6.09
N GLY A 606 17.58 -18.66 6.59
CA GLY A 606 17.26 -18.56 8.00
C GLY A 606 17.15 -19.91 8.69
N PRO A 607 16.86 -19.93 10.00
CA PRO A 607 16.81 -21.15 10.80
C PRO A 607 15.97 -22.24 10.14
N LEU A 608 16.51 -23.43 9.97
CA LEU A 608 15.80 -24.62 9.52
C LEU A 608 15.15 -25.30 10.74
N VAL A 609 13.83 -25.14 10.86
CA VAL A 609 13.07 -25.67 12.02
C VAL A 609 12.46 -27.04 11.78
N GLY A 610 12.50 -27.55 10.56
CA GLY A 610 12.03 -28.88 10.21
C GLY A 610 12.21 -29.19 8.72
N THR A 611 12.27 -30.48 8.39
CA THR A 611 12.23 -30.96 7.01
C THR A 611 11.15 -32.02 6.86
N CYS A 612 10.21 -31.82 5.93
CA CYS A 612 9.08 -32.73 5.71
C CYS A 612 9.29 -33.49 4.39
N ALA A 613 9.47 -34.80 4.47
CA ALA A 613 9.57 -35.65 3.28
C ALA A 613 8.19 -35.82 2.63
N VAL A 614 8.12 -35.58 1.34
CA VAL A 614 6.96 -35.85 0.48
C VAL A 614 7.25 -37.07 -0.38
N LEU A 615 6.42 -38.08 -0.27
CA LEU A 615 6.55 -39.33 -1.04
C LEU A 615 5.68 -39.31 -2.29
N GLY A 616 6.04 -40.11 -3.30
CA GLY A 616 5.25 -40.30 -4.49
C GLY A 616 3.88 -40.93 -4.18
N THR A 617 2.79 -40.39 -4.75
CA THR A 617 1.42 -40.88 -4.63
C THR A 617 0.94 -41.52 -5.93
N GLY A 618 1.75 -41.44 -6.98
CA GLY A 618 1.46 -42.01 -8.30
C GLY A 618 0.71 -41.09 -9.25
N ASP A 619 0.23 -39.93 -8.78
CA ASP A 619 -0.47 -38.92 -9.58
C ASP A 619 -0.32 -37.54 -8.97
N TRP A 620 -0.38 -36.46 -9.79
CA TRP A 620 -0.24 -35.07 -9.35
C TRP A 620 -1.42 -34.56 -8.54
N GLN A 621 -2.59 -35.23 -8.62
CA GLN A 621 -3.83 -34.82 -7.97
C GLN A 621 -4.38 -35.91 -7.00
N THR A 622 -3.54 -36.89 -6.65
CA THR A 622 -3.86 -37.87 -5.59
C THR A 622 -3.17 -37.47 -4.30
N PHE A 623 -3.87 -36.72 -3.46
CA PHE A 623 -3.32 -36.13 -2.26
C PHE A 623 -3.28 -37.09 -1.06
N THR A 624 -2.19 -37.00 -0.29
CA THR A 624 -1.98 -37.70 0.98
C THR A 624 -1.40 -36.74 2.02
N ALA A 625 -1.52 -37.08 3.30
CA ALA A 625 -0.93 -36.27 4.36
C ALA A 625 0.55 -36.64 4.56
N ALA A 626 1.42 -35.65 4.58
CA ALA A 626 2.79 -35.74 5.05
C ALA A 626 2.94 -35.01 6.38
N THR A 627 3.76 -35.51 7.29
CA THR A 627 3.93 -34.92 8.63
C THR A 627 5.39 -35.05 9.04
N CYS A 628 5.93 -33.99 9.67
CA CYS A 628 7.27 -34.01 10.28
C CYS A 628 7.28 -33.25 11.60
N SER A 629 8.30 -33.50 12.41
CA SER A 629 8.56 -32.72 13.63
C SER A 629 9.15 -31.35 13.26
N VAL A 630 8.79 -30.35 14.04
CA VAL A 630 9.42 -29.01 14.02
C VAL A 630 9.81 -28.62 15.43
N SER A 631 10.88 -27.86 15.55
CA SER A 631 11.40 -27.41 16.85
C SER A 631 12.03 -26.02 16.73
N GLY A 632 12.18 -25.32 17.85
CA GLY A 632 12.81 -24.00 17.87
C GLY A 632 11.98 -22.90 17.22
N VAL A 633 10.65 -23.06 17.10
CA VAL A 633 9.78 -22.04 16.53
C VAL A 633 8.69 -21.63 17.52
N SER A 634 8.63 -20.33 17.84
CA SER A 634 7.58 -19.72 18.68
C SER A 634 7.47 -18.23 18.34
N GLY A 635 6.31 -17.59 18.65
CA GLY A 635 6.10 -16.19 18.31
C GLY A 635 5.74 -16.00 16.84
N LYS A 636 6.10 -14.86 16.25
CA LYS A 636 5.73 -14.47 14.89
C LYS A 636 6.95 -14.45 13.98
N HIS A 637 6.85 -15.14 12.86
CA HIS A 637 7.91 -15.27 11.87
C HIS A 637 7.37 -15.22 10.45
N ASP A 638 8.19 -14.82 9.51
CA ASP A 638 7.96 -15.09 8.10
C ASP A 638 8.36 -16.53 7.79
N LEU A 639 7.40 -17.36 7.37
CA LEU A 639 7.59 -18.77 7.08
C LEU A 639 8.02 -18.96 5.63
N TYR A 640 9.14 -19.60 5.43
CA TYR A 640 9.66 -20.02 4.13
C TYR A 640 9.54 -21.54 3.98
N LEU A 641 8.77 -22.00 3.00
CA LEU A 641 8.78 -23.41 2.58
C LEU A 641 9.64 -23.52 1.32
N LYS A 642 10.85 -24.03 1.46
CA LYS A 642 11.78 -24.25 0.35
C LYS A 642 11.75 -25.70 -0.08
N PHE A 643 11.67 -25.96 -1.37
CA PHE A 643 11.50 -27.28 -1.94
C PHE A 643 12.82 -27.84 -2.45
N THR A 644 13.13 -29.10 -2.11
CA THR A 644 14.35 -29.76 -2.51
C THR A 644 14.09 -31.18 -2.97
N GLY A 645 14.85 -31.65 -3.97
CA GLY A 645 14.66 -33.00 -4.50
C GLY A 645 15.50 -33.28 -5.76
N GLY A 646 15.08 -34.24 -6.55
CA GLY A 646 15.68 -34.57 -7.83
C GLY A 646 15.47 -33.51 -8.91
N SER A 647 15.79 -33.81 -10.15
CA SER A 647 15.51 -32.96 -11.31
C SER A 647 14.05 -33.13 -11.80
N GLY A 648 13.47 -32.03 -12.31
CA GLY A 648 12.08 -31.95 -12.78
C GLY A 648 11.09 -31.70 -11.65
N TYR A 649 9.78 -31.85 -11.95
CA TYR A 649 8.72 -31.56 -10.99
C TYR A 649 8.71 -32.58 -9.85
N LEU A 650 8.58 -32.07 -8.61
CA LEU A 650 8.71 -32.83 -7.38
C LEU A 650 7.36 -33.31 -6.83
N PHE A 651 6.47 -32.37 -6.49
CA PHE A 651 5.18 -32.61 -5.87
C PHE A 651 4.28 -31.38 -5.94
N ASN A 652 2.99 -31.58 -5.60
CA ASN A 652 2.01 -30.51 -5.36
C ASN A 652 1.68 -30.40 -3.89
N ILE A 653 1.29 -29.19 -3.43
CA ILE A 653 0.85 -28.91 -2.05
C ILE A 653 -0.52 -28.22 -2.10
N ASN A 654 -1.53 -28.83 -1.42
CA ASN A 654 -2.86 -28.23 -1.29
C ASN A 654 -2.91 -27.28 -0.08
N TRP A 655 -2.59 -27.75 1.11
CA TRP A 655 -2.58 -26.97 2.33
C TRP A 655 -1.58 -27.50 3.35
N PHE A 656 -1.30 -26.68 4.38
CA PHE A 656 -0.51 -27.11 5.54
C PHE A 656 -1.02 -26.47 6.84
N LYS A 657 -0.60 -27.01 7.98
CA LYS A 657 -0.79 -26.47 9.33
C LYS A 657 0.26 -26.98 10.26
N PHE A 658 0.42 -26.30 11.38
CA PHE A 658 1.22 -26.77 12.49
C PHE A 658 0.34 -27.27 13.64
N THR A 659 0.89 -28.06 14.54
CA THR A 659 0.23 -28.41 15.81
C THR A 659 1.06 -27.85 16.95
N SER A 660 0.38 -27.32 17.99
CA SER A 660 1.06 -26.83 19.20
C SER A 660 1.85 -27.97 19.85
N GLY A 661 3.12 -27.75 20.07
CA GLY A 661 3.91 -28.62 20.93
C GLY A 661 3.50 -28.36 22.38
N SER A 662 2.94 -29.34 23.06
CA SER A 662 2.97 -29.31 24.52
C SER A 662 4.44 -29.48 24.89
N ILE A 663 5.10 -28.45 25.45
CA ILE A 663 6.37 -28.61 26.14
C ILE A 663 6.07 -29.35 27.43
N THR A 664 5.72 -30.62 27.33
CA THR A 664 6.07 -31.50 28.44
C THR A 664 7.55 -31.71 28.26
N PRO A 665 8.41 -31.30 29.21
CA PRO A 665 9.81 -31.67 29.14
C PRO A 665 9.83 -33.20 29.08
N THR A 666 10.14 -33.75 27.94
CA THR A 666 10.59 -35.14 27.87
C THR A 666 11.77 -35.20 28.80
N PRO A 667 11.84 -36.14 29.74
CA PRO A 667 12.99 -36.24 30.63
C PRO A 667 14.20 -36.34 29.71
N THR A 668 15.01 -35.29 29.73
CA THR A 668 16.29 -35.25 29.08
C THR A 668 17.04 -36.48 29.51
N SER A 669 17.31 -37.41 28.59
CA SER A 669 18.32 -38.44 28.83
C SER A 669 19.54 -37.66 29.30
N THR A 670 20.00 -37.96 30.51
CA THR A 670 21.26 -37.42 31.06
C THR A 670 22.28 -37.53 29.94
N PRO A 671 23.00 -36.45 29.57
CA PRO A 671 24.00 -36.52 28.51
C PRO A 671 24.94 -37.66 28.82
N GLN A 672 25.20 -38.51 27.86
CA GLN A 672 26.11 -39.65 28.04
C GLN A 672 27.53 -39.19 28.32
N TYR A 673 27.83 -37.93 27.98
CA TYR A 673 29.11 -37.25 28.16
C TYR A 673 28.92 -35.91 28.88
N PRO A 674 29.96 -35.40 29.59
CA PRO A 674 29.93 -34.07 30.19
C PRO A 674 29.69 -32.98 29.10
N VAL A 675 28.97 -31.91 29.43
CA VAL A 675 28.83 -30.73 28.56
C VAL A 675 30.21 -30.11 28.34
N GLY A 676 30.61 -29.93 27.09
CA GLY A 676 31.94 -29.50 26.68
C GLY A 676 32.87 -30.65 26.24
N ASP A 677 32.48 -31.91 26.44
CA ASP A 677 33.16 -33.08 25.90
C ASP A 677 32.66 -33.34 24.46
N LEU A 678 33.38 -32.82 23.49
CA LEU A 678 32.99 -32.84 22.07
C LEU A 678 33.55 -34.06 21.32
N ASN A 679 34.54 -34.76 21.93
CA ASN A 679 35.12 -35.95 21.35
C ASN A 679 34.65 -37.27 21.99
N GLY A 680 33.89 -37.20 23.09
CA GLY A 680 33.30 -38.35 23.78
C GLY A 680 34.31 -39.15 24.64
N ASP A 681 35.44 -38.56 25.05
CA ASP A 681 36.48 -39.24 25.83
C ASP A 681 36.30 -39.10 27.35
N ALA A 682 35.18 -38.46 27.78
CA ALA A 682 34.81 -38.17 29.17
C ALA A 682 35.66 -37.10 29.84
N SER A 683 36.47 -36.35 29.10
CA SER A 683 37.24 -35.19 29.56
C SER A 683 36.73 -33.93 28.85
N VAL A 684 36.94 -32.75 29.45
CA VAL A 684 36.66 -31.47 28.76
C VAL A 684 37.96 -30.68 28.78
N ASP A 685 38.66 -30.68 27.63
CA ASP A 685 40.02 -30.17 27.53
C ASP A 685 40.33 -29.40 26.24
N ALA A 686 41.60 -29.18 25.95
CA ALA A 686 42.04 -28.44 24.76
C ALA A 686 41.71 -29.14 23.43
N THR A 687 41.46 -30.46 23.45
CA THR A 687 41.08 -31.23 22.27
C THR A 687 39.64 -30.87 21.82
N ASP A 688 38.75 -30.78 22.79
CA ASP A 688 37.35 -30.38 22.56
C ASP A 688 37.24 -28.91 22.12
N TYR A 689 38.05 -28.06 22.74
CA TYR A 689 38.17 -26.67 22.30
C TYR A 689 38.65 -26.54 20.86
N ALA A 690 39.56 -27.41 20.42
CA ALA A 690 40.01 -27.47 19.05
C ALA A 690 38.89 -27.95 18.10
N LEU A 691 38.05 -28.92 18.52
CA LEU A 691 36.88 -29.38 17.76
C LEU A 691 35.85 -28.28 17.62
N MET A 692 35.51 -27.57 18.69
CA MET A 692 34.59 -26.41 18.61
C MET A 692 35.10 -25.35 17.65
N LYS A 693 36.38 -25.06 17.67
CA LYS A 693 37.00 -24.13 16.73
C LYS A 693 36.89 -24.60 15.29
N LEU A 694 37.10 -25.88 15.02
CA LEU A 694 36.96 -26.46 13.66
C LEU A 694 35.51 -26.42 13.19
N TYR A 695 34.56 -26.65 14.09
CA TYR A 695 33.12 -26.55 13.81
C TYR A 695 32.74 -25.12 13.45
N LEU A 696 33.09 -24.12 14.23
CA LEU A 696 32.80 -22.72 13.99
C LEU A 696 33.49 -22.17 12.70
N LEU A 697 34.63 -22.75 12.32
CA LEU A 697 35.30 -22.44 11.06
C LEU A 697 34.72 -23.19 9.86
N GLY A 698 33.69 -24.03 10.05
CA GLY A 698 33.07 -24.84 9.00
C GLY A 698 34.00 -25.96 8.46
N SER A 699 35.09 -26.29 9.18
CA SER A 699 36.03 -27.34 8.78
C SER A 699 35.52 -28.74 9.10
N ILE A 700 34.63 -28.85 10.07
CA ILE A 700 33.81 -30.03 10.39
C ILE A 700 32.35 -29.57 10.49
N GLN A 701 31.40 -30.48 10.23
CA GLN A 701 29.97 -30.18 10.29
C GLN A 701 29.29 -30.73 11.54
N ASP A 702 29.87 -31.77 12.13
CA ASP A 702 29.38 -32.46 13.33
C ASP A 702 30.53 -32.76 14.26
N PHE A 703 30.25 -32.87 15.59
CA PHE A 703 31.19 -33.38 16.56
C PHE A 703 31.21 -34.92 16.57
N PRO A 704 32.26 -35.57 17.09
CA PRO A 704 32.28 -37.03 17.24
C PRO A 704 31.23 -37.62 18.22
N VAL A 705 30.43 -36.81 18.88
CA VAL A 705 29.37 -37.21 19.82
C VAL A 705 28.01 -37.26 19.15
N GLU A 706 27.03 -38.01 19.69
CA GLU A 706 25.70 -38.21 19.04
C GLU A 706 24.77 -36.97 19.06
N ASN A 707 25.06 -35.95 19.89
CA ASN A 707 24.20 -34.76 20.03
C ASN A 707 25.08 -33.52 20.20
N ASP A 708 25.40 -32.88 19.12
CA ASP A 708 26.26 -31.71 19.04
C ASP A 708 25.78 -30.56 19.94
N LEU A 709 24.47 -30.26 19.90
CA LEU A 709 23.91 -29.17 20.67
C LEU A 709 23.97 -29.43 22.16
N ALA A 710 23.71 -30.66 22.61
CA ALA A 710 23.79 -30.99 24.02
C ALA A 710 25.23 -30.99 24.56
N ALA A 711 26.25 -31.21 23.71
CA ALA A 711 27.66 -31.19 24.09
C ALA A 711 28.29 -29.81 23.91
N GLY A 712 27.89 -29.05 22.88
CA GLY A 712 28.57 -27.83 22.42
C GLY A 712 27.92 -26.51 22.83
N ASP A 713 26.62 -26.49 23.21
CA ASP A 713 25.95 -25.32 23.74
C ASP A 713 26.31 -25.09 25.21
N LEU A 714 27.36 -24.33 25.40
CA LEU A 714 27.97 -24.14 26.71
C LEU A 714 27.34 -23.01 27.53
N ASN A 715 26.55 -22.16 26.88
CA ASN A 715 25.83 -21.04 27.49
C ASN A 715 24.31 -21.30 27.65
N LEU A 716 23.79 -22.38 27.07
CA LEU A 716 22.39 -22.81 27.07
C LEU A 716 21.45 -21.83 26.35
N ASP A 717 21.90 -21.18 25.27
CA ASP A 717 21.07 -20.30 24.46
C ASP A 717 20.42 -21.03 23.27
N GLY A 718 20.75 -22.30 23.04
CA GLY A 718 20.17 -23.15 22.00
C GLY A 718 20.92 -23.12 20.67
N VAL A 719 22.07 -22.47 20.60
CA VAL A 719 22.91 -22.37 19.39
C VAL A 719 24.37 -22.70 19.77
N ILE A 720 25.16 -23.22 18.85
CA ILE A 720 26.61 -23.36 19.02
C ILE A 720 27.29 -22.27 18.21
N ASP A 721 27.82 -21.25 18.90
CA ASP A 721 28.40 -20.08 18.26
C ASP A 721 29.66 -19.54 18.96
N GLU A 722 30.06 -18.32 18.63
CA GLU A 722 31.24 -17.65 19.19
C GLU A 722 31.12 -17.38 20.70
N LEU A 723 29.91 -17.34 21.25
CA LEU A 723 29.67 -17.14 22.67
C LEU A 723 30.05 -18.41 23.45
N ASP A 724 29.68 -19.61 22.94
CA ASP A 724 30.10 -20.89 23.51
C ASP A 724 31.61 -21.07 23.47
N PHE A 725 32.23 -20.69 22.37
CA PHE A 725 33.68 -20.68 22.26
C PHE A 725 34.33 -19.76 23.26
N SER A 726 33.73 -18.61 23.55
CA SER A 726 34.17 -17.69 24.60
C SER A 726 34.00 -18.29 26.02
N VAL A 727 32.85 -18.95 26.27
CA VAL A 727 32.58 -19.68 27.52
C VAL A 727 33.58 -20.81 27.69
N PHE A 728 33.86 -21.59 26.66
CA PHE A 728 34.84 -22.66 26.68
C PHE A 728 36.25 -22.16 27.01
N ASN A 729 36.68 -21.07 26.39
CA ASN A 729 37.97 -20.46 26.67
C ASN A 729 38.08 -20.01 28.15
N LYS A 730 37.04 -19.40 28.71
CA LYS A 730 36.98 -19.00 30.11
C LYS A 730 37.05 -20.21 31.06
N TYR A 731 36.44 -21.34 30.67
CA TYR A 731 36.48 -22.58 31.42
C TYR A 731 37.89 -23.15 31.45
N LEU A 732 38.55 -23.29 30.31
CA LEU A 732 39.92 -23.80 30.21
C LEU A 732 40.96 -22.92 30.92
N LEU A 733 40.71 -21.61 30.96
CA LEU A 733 41.54 -20.65 31.73
C LEU A 733 41.24 -20.63 33.23
N GLY A 734 40.29 -21.43 33.70
CA GLY A 734 39.88 -21.47 35.10
C GLY A 734 39.13 -20.24 35.62
N VAL A 735 38.66 -19.39 34.70
CA VAL A 735 37.85 -18.20 35.00
C VAL A 735 36.45 -18.60 35.46
N ILE A 736 35.87 -19.63 34.82
CA ILE A 736 34.65 -20.32 35.26
C ILE A 736 34.95 -21.75 35.65
N GLN A 737 34.23 -22.27 36.62
CA GLN A 737 34.57 -23.55 37.27
C GLN A 737 33.68 -24.71 36.84
N LYS A 738 32.63 -24.44 36.03
CA LYS A 738 31.62 -25.44 35.65
C LYS A 738 30.98 -25.09 34.33
N LEU A 739 30.71 -26.11 33.49
CA LEU A 739 29.88 -26.06 32.32
C LEU A 739 28.57 -26.85 32.54
N PRO A 740 27.46 -26.48 31.91
CA PRO A 740 27.27 -25.24 31.13
C PRO A 740 27.24 -24.00 32.03
N TYR A 741 27.47 -22.82 31.44
CA TYR A 741 27.53 -21.53 32.13
C TYR A 741 26.62 -20.52 31.45
N SER A 742 25.47 -20.21 32.03
CA SER A 742 24.60 -19.13 31.53
C SER A 742 25.22 -17.76 31.82
N LEU A 743 25.34 -16.96 30.77
CA LEU A 743 25.88 -15.60 30.78
C LEU A 743 24.96 -14.61 31.49
#